data_ea485e76f231e6a508edf3984deb69f6
#
_entry.id   ea485e76f231e6a508edf3984deb69f6
#
_cell.length_a   1.000
_cell.length_b   1.000
_cell.length_c   1.000
_cell.angle_alpha   90.00
_cell.angle_beta   90.00
_cell.angle_gamma   90.00
#
_symmetry.space_group_name_H-M   'P 1'
#
loop_
_entity.id
_entity.type
_entity.pdbx_description
1 polymer ?
#
loop_
_entity_poly.entity_id
_entity_poly.type
_entity_poly.pdbx_seq_one_letter_code
_entity_poly.pdbx_strand_id
1 'polypeptide(L)'
;MILHIFAAITICLNMNYWTKTTILLLSLLLTGTVSMAEVSKRYFRNYSAADGLADNSAHTLSCTRTGRMVITTMGQINFYDGQRFSYINTAEENLYPLSNYSGNYHQYFDKYHHLWLKNKHNVTCVNLTTETFVNSIKDEFSKFGMEKPVQDFFVDDDHIVWLLTEDGLYNVESKKTQKIRRDLNLQDLDVYDKDQLMLFYDNGLLEIIDLKTEKKVYEGRAYDEKDVLRYDRSSVLLRDKNVFYQIRNGSKEAVLNLFDITKKEWKEIMRTPYHLNNLAMKEQTDSLLFIPCEYGYWVYETWKNGCRHFDTMVMENGQIVSTNLNVICFDRQGGMWVGTERRGLLYSQPHQPPFSAYTWNDHEALTYFKYVENLPESAKFRGKDVNCVFQDSRGWTWVGTGQGLQLYRKETDVLPQVITKRDGLLNNVIHSVIEDQQHNIWVSTSCGISCLLFKDDKVHYVNSYNSYDKVPNESFINGKAALLHDGSIVMQSLDHVVVFNPNKMKTLDNHYDFKLYPKLVRLMVNGVNVRTGDELDGNVILEKALTRTKELNLNYDQNSISLTFSALNFFRPAQTCYRVRVKGLDEDWRIYTIQNSGGLVDSRGMLHLPLMSLHPGTYEVELQASMVHDEWDTEPYVWIVNVLEPWWRTTAMFVALIVALLVLVGIYTYYYLKNANLRAMRNSGEVGLLRRIKSFAERGNNRSGELLEPSYEEITGAVGHQNDLSPEFIDMMMKITPRLLSAKQSELSIRELSNLAGMKPQNFYSLVNANIYKSPLTMTRMMMLKRAEKLLATSNKPIDEIADECCFISPNFFIALFFHTHQMTPLEYRQENNKNAI
;
A
#
# COMPACT_ATOMS: atom_id res chain seq x y z
N MET A 1 45.90 26.91 -20.13
CA MET A 1 45.37 27.06 -18.79
C MET A 1 46.47 27.23 -17.75
N ILE A 2 47.45 26.33 -17.62
CA ILE A 2 48.59 26.42 -16.65
C ILE A 2 49.46 27.64 -16.87
N LEU A 3 49.79 28.02 -18.11
CA LEU A 3 50.59 29.22 -18.42
C LEU A 3 49.87 30.56 -18.07
N HIS A 4 48.55 30.61 -18.19
CA HIS A 4 47.74 31.79 -17.80
C HIS A 4 47.62 31.91 -16.26
N ILE A 5 47.64 30.80 -15.53
CA ILE A 5 47.65 30.80 -14.05
C ILE A 5 49.02 31.28 -13.54
N PHE A 6 50.13 30.83 -14.13
CA PHE A 6 51.48 31.32 -13.81
C PHE A 6 51.68 32.80 -14.13
N ALA A 7 51.17 33.28 -15.25
CA ALA A 7 51.20 34.68 -15.60
C ALA A 7 50.38 35.55 -14.60
N ALA A 8 49.20 35.11 -14.20
CA ALA A 8 48.40 35.79 -13.19
C ALA A 8 49.03 35.83 -11.80
N ILE A 9 49.67 34.69 -11.42
CA ILE A 9 50.40 34.61 -10.13
C ILE A 9 51.61 35.56 -10.14
N THR A 10 52.36 35.63 -11.27
CA THR A 10 53.56 36.49 -11.39
C THR A 10 53.14 37.98 -11.40
N ILE A 11 52.02 38.34 -11.98
CA ILE A 11 51.46 39.73 -11.94
C ILE A 11 51.02 40.07 -10.50
N CYS A 12 50.35 39.15 -9.77
CA CYS A 12 49.96 39.37 -8.36
C CYS A 12 51.17 39.54 -7.41
N LEU A 13 52.29 38.85 -7.71
CA LEU A 13 53.48 38.94 -6.83
C LEU A 13 54.20 40.28 -6.93
N ASN A 14 54.11 40.98 -8.07
CA ASN A 14 54.75 42.29 -8.30
C ASN A 14 53.89 43.52 -8.00
N MET A 15 52.68 43.33 -7.48
CA MET A 15 51.84 44.49 -7.11
C MET A 15 52.08 45.01 -5.70
N ASN A 16 51.98 46.34 -5.55
CA ASN A 16 52.11 46.96 -4.23
C ASN A 16 51.05 46.53 -3.22
N TYR A 17 51.35 46.52 -1.94
CA TYR A 17 50.48 46.04 -0.86
C TYR A 17 49.06 46.59 -0.91
N TRP A 18 48.89 47.87 -1.26
CA TRP A 18 47.62 48.57 -1.42
C TRP A 18 46.79 48.04 -2.57
N THR A 19 47.39 47.69 -3.69
CA THR A 19 46.69 47.10 -4.83
C THR A 19 46.31 45.64 -4.57
N LYS A 20 47.11 44.90 -3.81
CA LYS A 20 46.76 43.54 -3.37
C LYS A 20 45.56 43.54 -2.41
N THR A 21 45.55 44.47 -1.45
CA THR A 21 44.40 44.59 -0.53
C THR A 21 43.14 45.10 -1.24
N THR A 22 43.26 45.98 -2.22
CA THR A 22 42.10 46.45 -3.00
C THR A 22 41.52 45.33 -3.88
N ILE A 23 42.37 44.54 -4.51
CA ILE A 23 41.92 43.37 -5.29
C ILE A 23 41.35 42.28 -4.41
N LEU A 24 41.92 42.05 -3.23
CA LEU A 24 41.37 41.12 -2.24
C LEU A 24 40.03 41.61 -1.69
N LEU A 25 39.88 42.89 -1.42
CA LEU A 25 38.62 43.52 -1.02
C LEU A 25 37.59 43.51 -2.17
N LEU A 26 38.01 43.78 -3.42
CA LEU A 26 37.14 43.66 -4.59
C LEU A 26 36.74 42.18 -4.86
N SER A 27 37.66 41.21 -4.72
CA SER A 27 37.33 39.77 -4.84
C SER A 27 36.42 39.31 -3.73
N LEU A 28 36.65 39.77 -2.46
CA LEU A 28 35.73 39.55 -1.33
C LEU A 28 34.37 40.22 -1.54
N LEU A 29 34.33 41.43 -2.15
CA LEU A 29 33.08 42.07 -2.57
C LEU A 29 32.40 41.39 -3.77
N LEU A 30 33.17 40.81 -4.71
CA LEU A 30 32.68 40.03 -5.84
C LEU A 30 32.30 38.59 -5.48
N THR A 31 32.96 37.98 -4.52
CA THR A 31 32.57 36.65 -3.99
C THR A 31 31.48 36.76 -2.90
N GLY A 32 31.28 37.96 -2.35
CA GLY A 32 30.25 38.30 -1.37
C GLY A 32 28.87 38.58 -1.95
N THR A 33 28.68 38.52 -3.26
CA THR A 33 27.34 38.33 -3.82
C THR A 33 26.93 36.85 -3.67
N VAL A 34 26.83 36.38 -2.42
CA VAL A 34 25.82 35.37 -2.11
C VAL A 34 24.55 35.91 -2.78
N SER A 35 24.06 35.23 -3.76
CA SER A 35 22.76 35.49 -4.38
C SER A 35 21.74 35.51 -3.25
N MET A 36 21.55 36.67 -2.64
CA MET A 36 20.49 36.88 -1.67
C MET A 36 19.22 36.62 -2.41
N ALA A 37 18.57 35.54 -2.09
CA ALA A 37 17.33 35.15 -2.71
C ALA A 37 16.34 36.31 -2.54
N GLU A 38 16.20 37.11 -3.58
CA GLU A 38 15.17 38.12 -3.63
C GLU A 38 13.83 37.38 -3.48
N VAL A 39 12.98 37.80 -2.56
CA VAL A 39 11.67 37.24 -2.38
C VAL A 39 10.88 37.53 -3.63
N SER A 40 10.95 36.64 -4.59
CA SER A 40 10.32 36.77 -5.90
C SER A 40 8.84 36.48 -5.80
N LYS A 41 8.06 37.07 -6.73
CA LYS A 41 6.63 36.84 -6.88
C LYS A 41 6.38 35.33 -7.09
N ARG A 42 5.57 34.71 -6.22
CA ARG A 42 5.24 33.29 -6.31
C ARG A 42 3.97 33.09 -7.12
N TYR A 43 3.88 31.94 -7.80
CA TYR A 43 2.70 31.51 -8.53
C TYR A 43 2.14 30.25 -7.88
N PHE A 44 0.83 30.18 -7.79
CA PHE A 44 0.15 29.14 -7.02
C PHE A 44 -0.78 28.32 -7.89
N ARG A 45 -0.77 27.02 -7.65
CA ARG A 45 -1.77 26.07 -8.12
C ARG A 45 -2.76 25.80 -7.00
N ASN A 46 -4.03 25.67 -7.33
CA ASN A 46 -5.08 25.34 -6.37
C ASN A 46 -5.39 23.85 -6.39
N TYR A 47 -5.52 23.26 -5.21
CA TYR A 47 -6.08 21.96 -4.96
C TYR A 47 -7.30 22.10 -4.06
N SER A 48 -8.43 21.57 -4.48
CA SER A 48 -9.73 21.75 -3.86
C SER A 48 -10.44 20.42 -3.64
N ALA A 49 -11.67 20.48 -3.16
CA ALA A 49 -12.53 19.30 -3.08
C ALA A 49 -12.79 18.64 -4.45
N ALA A 50 -12.72 19.41 -5.55
CA ALA A 50 -12.79 18.86 -6.90
C ALA A 50 -11.59 17.95 -7.25
N ASP A 51 -10.45 18.15 -6.59
CA ASP A 51 -9.24 17.33 -6.74
C ASP A 51 -9.18 16.16 -5.74
N GLY A 52 -10.21 16.03 -4.89
CA GLY A 52 -10.36 14.96 -3.91
C GLY A 52 -9.99 15.33 -2.48
N LEU A 53 -9.67 16.60 -2.19
CA LEU A 53 -9.52 17.10 -0.82
C LEU A 53 -10.87 16.98 -0.11
N ALA A 54 -10.87 16.52 1.14
CA ALA A 54 -12.12 16.26 1.86
C ALA A 54 -12.97 17.51 2.11
N ASP A 55 -12.32 18.66 2.33
CA ASP A 55 -12.95 19.96 2.52
C ASP A 55 -11.99 21.11 2.14
N ASN A 56 -12.51 22.23 1.69
CA ASN A 56 -11.71 23.39 1.25
C ASN A 56 -11.17 24.26 2.40
N SER A 57 -11.48 23.95 3.66
CA SER A 57 -10.95 24.65 4.83
C SER A 57 -9.79 23.85 5.42
N ALA A 58 -8.56 24.25 5.09
CA ALA A 58 -7.35 23.60 5.60
C ALA A 58 -6.86 24.33 6.85
N HIS A 59 -6.77 23.60 7.98
CA HIS A 59 -6.40 24.17 9.28
C HIS A 59 -4.93 23.97 9.62
N THR A 60 -4.39 22.78 9.37
CA THR A 60 -2.97 22.49 9.58
C THR A 60 -2.36 21.75 8.38
N LEU A 61 -1.09 21.96 8.17
CA LEU A 61 -0.27 21.31 7.14
C LEU A 61 1.03 20.85 7.72
N SER A 62 1.46 19.65 7.36
CA SER A 62 2.81 19.18 7.65
C SER A 62 3.28 18.17 6.62
N CYS A 63 4.60 18.08 6.49
CA CYS A 63 5.25 17.07 5.67
C CYS A 63 5.71 15.92 6.58
N THR A 64 5.24 14.70 6.32
CA THR A 64 5.66 13.52 7.09
C THR A 64 7.12 13.17 6.81
N ARG A 65 7.69 12.33 7.69
CA ARG A 65 9.03 11.74 7.45
C ARG A 65 9.10 10.87 6.19
N THR A 66 7.97 10.43 5.66
CA THR A 66 7.90 9.70 4.39
C THR A 66 7.81 10.63 3.17
N GLY A 67 7.61 11.94 3.36
CA GLY A 67 7.45 12.96 2.31
C GLY A 67 6.02 13.21 1.87
N ARG A 68 5.02 12.50 2.43
CA ARG A 68 3.60 12.78 2.17
C ARG A 68 3.16 14.03 2.91
N MET A 69 2.26 14.79 2.32
CA MET A 69 1.63 15.92 3.00
C MET A 69 0.44 15.42 3.82
N VAL A 70 0.34 15.91 5.04
CA VAL A 70 -0.81 15.72 5.93
C VAL A 70 -1.53 17.04 6.09
N ILE A 71 -2.82 17.02 5.85
CA ILE A 71 -3.69 18.18 5.86
C ILE A 71 -4.87 17.90 6.77
N THR A 72 -5.09 18.73 7.79
CA THR A 72 -6.34 18.67 8.55
C THR A 72 -7.34 19.63 7.95
N THR A 73 -8.54 19.13 7.72
CA THR A 73 -9.71 19.88 7.30
C THR A 73 -10.81 19.74 8.34
N MET A 74 -11.99 20.26 8.10
CA MET A 74 -13.08 20.18 9.07
C MET A 74 -13.51 18.71 9.30
N GLY A 75 -13.11 18.15 10.46
CA GLY A 75 -13.44 16.78 10.88
C GLY A 75 -12.69 15.66 10.15
N GLN A 76 -11.69 15.97 9.34
CA GLN A 76 -10.98 14.98 8.53
C GLN A 76 -9.49 15.24 8.46
N ILE A 77 -8.73 14.15 8.34
CA ILE A 77 -7.29 14.20 8.11
C ILE A 77 -7.02 13.63 6.74
N ASN A 78 -6.41 14.43 5.88
CA ASN A 78 -6.08 14.08 4.51
C ASN A 78 -4.60 13.76 4.40
N PHE A 79 -4.27 12.71 3.65
CA PHE A 79 -2.92 12.36 3.22
C PHE A 79 -2.81 12.55 1.71
N TYR A 80 -1.88 13.35 1.27
CA TYR A 80 -1.64 13.58 -0.16
C TYR A 80 -0.37 12.87 -0.62
N ASP A 81 -0.49 12.05 -1.64
CA ASP A 81 0.58 11.19 -2.17
C ASP A 81 1.19 11.71 -3.50
N GLY A 82 0.82 12.92 -3.90
CA GLY A 82 1.22 13.53 -5.17
C GLY A 82 0.16 13.41 -6.27
N GLN A 83 -0.84 12.54 -6.10
CA GLN A 83 -1.94 12.36 -7.04
C GLN A 83 -3.30 12.47 -6.39
N ARG A 84 -3.47 11.81 -5.25
CA ARG A 84 -4.77 11.66 -4.58
C ARG A 84 -4.70 12.10 -3.13
N PHE A 85 -5.81 12.59 -2.67
CA PHE A 85 -6.09 12.74 -1.26
C PHE A 85 -6.78 11.47 -0.78
N SER A 86 -6.20 10.81 0.21
CA SER A 86 -6.88 9.81 1.03
C SER A 86 -7.17 10.44 2.39
N TYR A 87 -8.34 10.20 2.95
CA TYR A 87 -8.70 10.81 4.22
C TYR A 87 -9.34 9.81 5.18
N ILE A 88 -9.20 10.11 6.46
CA ILE A 88 -9.82 9.43 7.58
C ILE A 88 -10.70 10.42 8.34
N ASN A 89 -11.90 10.00 8.71
CA ASN A 89 -12.84 10.82 9.46
C ASN A 89 -12.54 10.73 10.95
N THR A 90 -12.60 11.86 11.65
CA THR A 90 -12.57 11.91 13.11
C THR A 90 -13.92 11.42 13.66
N ALA A 91 -13.88 10.59 14.68
CA ALA A 91 -15.06 10.19 15.46
C ALA A 91 -14.96 10.75 16.90
N GLU A 92 -16.09 10.94 17.56
CA GLU A 92 -16.10 11.47 18.93
C GLU A 92 -15.32 10.59 19.92
N GLU A 93 -15.33 9.29 19.71
CA GLU A 93 -14.59 8.30 20.51
C GLU A 93 -13.04 8.43 20.39
N ASN A 94 -12.57 9.09 19.33
CA ASN A 94 -11.14 9.35 19.12
C ASN A 94 -10.69 10.70 19.72
N LEU A 95 -11.54 11.41 20.44
CA LEU A 95 -11.26 12.70 21.05
C LEU A 95 -11.03 12.54 22.55
N TYR A 96 -9.98 13.19 23.05
CA TYR A 96 -9.73 13.32 24.49
C TYR A 96 -9.85 14.78 24.91
N PRO A 97 -10.74 15.12 25.88
CA PRO A 97 -10.96 16.49 26.29
C PRO A 97 -9.78 17.04 27.11
N LEU A 98 -9.33 18.24 26.78
CA LEU A 98 -8.32 18.99 27.49
C LEU A 98 -8.96 20.12 28.30
N SER A 99 -8.80 20.09 29.62
CA SER A 99 -9.47 21.03 30.50
C SER A 99 -8.84 22.43 30.53
N ASN A 100 -7.54 22.52 30.22
CA ASN A 100 -6.77 23.77 30.34
C ASN A 100 -6.48 24.42 28.98
N TYR A 101 -6.77 23.75 27.88
CA TYR A 101 -6.45 24.30 26.56
C TYR A 101 -7.67 25.01 25.94
N SER A 102 -7.42 26.23 25.46
CA SER A 102 -8.34 26.96 24.59
C SER A 102 -7.50 27.80 23.62
N GLY A 103 -7.20 27.26 22.47
CA GLY A 103 -6.29 27.93 21.53
C GLY A 103 -6.41 27.46 20.10
N ASN A 104 -5.41 27.79 19.31
CA ASN A 104 -5.32 27.44 17.88
C ASN A 104 -5.12 25.95 17.66
N TYR A 105 -5.29 25.52 16.42
CA TYR A 105 -4.95 24.16 16.02
C TYR A 105 -3.44 23.96 16.05
N HIS A 106 -2.99 22.90 16.72
CA HIS A 106 -1.61 22.46 16.73
C HIS A 106 -1.48 21.05 16.19
N GLN A 107 -0.40 20.80 15.50
CA GLN A 107 -0.06 19.51 14.94
C GLN A 107 1.34 19.13 15.38
N TYR A 108 1.49 17.98 16.00
CA TYR A 108 2.76 17.49 16.53
C TYR A 108 3.06 16.10 16.04
N PHE A 109 4.36 15.84 15.80
CA PHE A 109 4.86 14.49 15.57
C PHE A 109 5.68 14.05 16.77
N ASP A 110 5.36 12.88 17.31
CA ASP A 110 6.19 12.31 18.37
C ASP A 110 7.24 11.33 17.81
N LYS A 111 8.13 10.85 18.67
CA LYS A 111 9.13 9.86 18.31
C LYS A 111 8.57 8.44 18.12
N TYR A 112 7.36 8.17 18.58
CA TYR A 112 6.65 6.88 18.46
C TYR A 112 5.85 6.74 17.17
N HIS A 113 6.03 7.67 16.23
CA HIS A 113 5.30 7.74 14.96
C HIS A 113 3.80 8.03 15.11
N HIS A 114 3.44 8.83 16.08
CA HIS A 114 2.11 9.38 16.18
C HIS A 114 2.05 10.80 15.60
N LEU A 115 0.91 11.13 15.05
CA LEU A 115 0.49 12.46 14.69
C LEU A 115 -0.56 12.91 15.71
N TRP A 116 -0.23 13.88 16.52
CA TRP A 116 -1.13 14.46 17.51
C TRP A 116 -1.73 15.74 16.97
N LEU A 117 -3.03 15.86 17.07
CA LEU A 117 -3.80 17.01 16.64
C LEU A 117 -4.50 17.57 17.87
N LYS A 118 -4.15 18.79 18.23
CA LYS A 118 -4.71 19.52 19.35
C LYS A 118 -5.58 20.64 18.79
N ASN A 119 -6.86 20.66 19.12
CA ASN A 119 -7.80 21.66 18.69
C ASN A 119 -8.61 22.16 19.88
N LYS A 120 -8.99 23.44 19.86
CA LYS A 120 -9.78 24.13 20.91
C LYS A 120 -9.77 23.50 22.31
N HIS A 121 -10.39 22.32 22.49
CA HIS A 121 -10.57 21.65 23.77
C HIS A 121 -10.25 20.15 23.74
N ASN A 122 -9.75 19.65 22.64
CA ASN A 122 -9.52 18.23 22.47
C ASN A 122 -8.14 17.94 21.85
N VAL A 123 -7.65 16.76 22.15
CA VAL A 123 -6.53 16.17 21.42
C VAL A 123 -6.98 14.85 20.81
N THR A 124 -6.53 14.58 19.59
CA THR A 124 -6.69 13.30 18.91
C THR A 124 -5.34 12.81 18.39
N CYS A 125 -5.24 11.52 18.17
CA CYS A 125 -4.01 10.87 17.79
C CYS A 125 -4.20 9.93 16.61
N VAL A 126 -3.34 10.05 15.61
CA VAL A 126 -3.24 9.13 14.49
C VAL A 126 -1.93 8.36 14.56
N ASN A 127 -2.02 7.05 14.53
CA ASN A 127 -0.85 6.20 14.39
C ASN A 127 -0.40 6.20 12.91
N LEU A 128 0.75 6.82 12.63
CA LEU A 128 1.30 6.91 11.27
C LEU A 128 1.89 5.58 10.77
N THR A 129 1.95 4.56 11.61
CA THR A 129 2.37 3.21 11.18
C THR A 129 1.23 2.48 10.49
N THR A 130 0.00 2.69 10.95
CA THR A 130 -1.21 2.08 10.39
C THR A 130 -2.05 3.08 9.58
N GLU A 131 -1.83 4.39 9.75
CA GLU A 131 -2.64 5.49 9.23
C GLU A 131 -4.11 5.39 9.69
N THR A 132 -4.29 5.03 10.95
CA THR A 132 -5.59 4.93 11.62
C THR A 132 -5.60 5.75 12.90
N PHE A 133 -6.78 6.19 13.34
CA PHE A 133 -6.91 6.80 14.67
C PHE A 133 -6.58 5.80 15.76
N VAL A 134 -5.98 6.29 16.82
CA VAL A 134 -5.82 5.55 18.08
C VAL A 134 -7.20 5.43 18.74
N ASN A 135 -7.64 4.20 19.01
CA ASN A 135 -8.99 3.94 19.52
C ASN A 135 -9.26 4.56 20.91
N SER A 136 -8.22 4.65 21.75
CA SER A 136 -8.32 5.24 23.09
C SER A 136 -7.05 6.01 23.42
N ILE A 137 -7.15 7.32 23.46
CA ILE A 137 -6.03 8.20 23.87
C ILE A 137 -5.69 7.98 25.34
N LYS A 138 -6.65 7.66 26.17
CA LYS A 138 -6.42 7.33 27.59
C LYS A 138 -5.50 6.12 27.73
N ASP A 139 -5.72 5.08 26.90
CA ASP A 139 -4.87 3.88 26.92
C ASP A 139 -3.46 4.20 26.40
N GLU A 140 -3.36 5.15 25.45
CA GLU A 140 -2.06 5.61 24.97
C GLU A 140 -1.30 6.37 26.05
N PHE A 141 -1.98 7.22 26.84
CA PHE A 141 -1.39 7.87 27.99
C PHE A 141 -0.96 6.86 29.07
N SER A 142 -1.74 5.78 29.26
CA SER A 142 -1.37 4.68 30.18
C SER A 142 -0.10 3.96 29.72
N LYS A 143 0.08 3.74 28.40
CA LYS A 143 1.34 3.20 27.84
C LYS A 143 2.53 4.11 28.12
N PHE A 144 2.32 5.43 28.13
CA PHE A 144 3.32 6.40 28.53
C PHE A 144 3.58 6.43 30.05
N GLY A 145 2.86 5.66 30.82
CA GLY A 145 2.97 5.59 32.29
C GLY A 145 2.10 6.62 33.04
N MET A 146 1.09 7.20 32.34
CA MET A 146 0.21 8.21 32.93
C MET A 146 -1.19 7.65 33.15
N GLU A 147 -1.57 7.45 34.41
CA GLU A 147 -2.90 6.97 34.82
C GLU A 147 -3.84 8.13 35.25
N LYS A 148 -3.24 9.30 35.57
CA LYS A 148 -3.98 10.47 36.03
C LYS A 148 -4.60 11.22 34.86
N PRO A 149 -5.69 11.98 35.09
CA PRO A 149 -6.27 12.84 34.06
C PRO A 149 -5.26 13.85 33.52
N VAL A 150 -5.15 13.89 32.19
CA VAL A 150 -4.29 14.84 31.47
C VAL A 150 -5.09 16.11 31.21
N GLN A 151 -4.57 17.25 31.65
CA GLN A 151 -5.19 18.55 31.51
C GLN A 151 -4.80 19.27 30.23
N ASP A 152 -3.56 19.04 29.79
CA ASP A 152 -3.04 19.55 28.53
C ASP A 152 -1.89 18.67 28.00
N PHE A 153 -1.57 18.83 26.71
CA PHE A 153 -0.65 17.98 25.96
C PHE A 153 0.29 18.85 25.11
N PHE A 154 1.59 18.50 25.15
CA PHE A 154 2.62 19.19 24.37
C PHE A 154 3.62 18.20 23.81
N VAL A 155 4.33 18.61 22.76
CA VAL A 155 5.47 17.88 22.20
C VAL A 155 6.56 18.92 21.91
N ASP A 156 7.75 18.70 22.44
CA ASP A 156 8.90 19.57 22.21
C ASP A 156 9.56 19.31 20.84
N ASP A 157 10.56 20.12 20.48
CA ASP A 157 11.28 20.00 19.21
C ASP A 157 12.11 18.70 19.10
N ASP A 158 12.44 18.05 20.22
CA ASP A 158 13.04 16.71 20.23
C ASP A 158 12.00 15.58 20.07
N HIS A 159 10.74 15.95 19.79
CA HIS A 159 9.60 15.04 19.63
C HIS A 159 9.23 14.27 20.90
N ILE A 160 9.56 14.78 22.07
CA ILE A 160 9.21 14.19 23.35
C ILE A 160 7.87 14.71 23.80
N VAL A 161 7.00 13.80 24.24
CA VAL A 161 5.68 14.12 24.75
C VAL A 161 5.75 14.59 26.20
N TRP A 162 5.03 15.67 26.50
CA TRP A 162 4.86 16.24 27.83
C TRP A 162 3.37 16.31 28.18
N LEU A 163 2.99 15.80 29.35
CA LEU A 163 1.62 15.74 29.80
C LEU A 163 1.42 16.64 31.02
N LEU A 164 0.53 17.62 30.92
CA LEU A 164 0.16 18.45 32.05
C LEU A 164 -0.89 17.72 32.88
N THR A 165 -0.62 17.54 34.17
CA THR A 165 -1.50 16.88 35.15
C THR A 165 -1.66 17.76 36.40
N GLU A 166 -2.46 17.32 37.35
CA GLU A 166 -2.59 18.01 38.65
C GLU A 166 -1.27 18.11 39.44
N ASP A 167 -0.33 17.17 39.22
CA ASP A 167 0.96 17.17 39.97
C ASP A 167 2.00 18.08 39.35
N GLY A 168 1.88 18.36 38.04
CA GLY A 168 2.87 19.13 37.24
C GLY A 168 2.91 18.67 35.81
N LEU A 169 4.02 18.98 35.19
CA LEU A 169 4.32 18.66 33.82
C LEU A 169 5.14 17.37 33.76
N TYR A 170 4.57 16.30 33.27
CA TYR A 170 5.17 14.97 33.19
C TYR A 170 5.88 14.76 31.85
N ASN A 171 7.16 14.46 31.89
CA ASN A 171 7.94 14.07 30.72
C ASN A 171 7.85 12.56 30.50
N VAL A 172 7.34 12.15 29.36
CA VAL A 172 7.10 10.74 29.01
C VAL A 172 8.38 9.92 28.92
N GLU A 173 9.50 10.54 28.51
CA GLU A 173 10.75 9.81 28.34
C GLU A 173 11.51 9.63 29.66
N SER A 174 11.72 10.72 30.39
CA SER A 174 12.42 10.68 31.67
C SER A 174 11.57 10.13 32.82
N LYS A 175 10.24 10.04 32.61
CA LYS A 175 9.23 9.64 33.61
C LYS A 175 9.28 10.51 34.88
N LYS A 176 9.69 11.77 34.74
CA LYS A 176 9.77 12.74 35.83
C LYS A 176 8.67 13.79 35.68
N THR A 177 8.18 14.27 36.82
CA THR A 177 7.19 15.36 36.86
C THR A 177 7.90 16.62 37.32
N GLN A 178 7.91 17.63 36.46
CA GLN A 178 8.41 18.96 36.76
C GLN A 178 7.31 19.81 37.38
N LYS A 179 7.57 20.40 38.56
CA LYS A 179 6.65 21.37 39.16
C LYS A 179 6.68 22.66 38.36
N ILE A 180 5.50 23.15 37.99
CA ILE A 180 5.31 24.42 37.31
C ILE A 180 4.33 25.26 38.11
N ARG A 181 4.27 26.57 37.84
CA ARG A 181 3.28 27.46 38.48
C ARG A 181 1.86 27.11 38.01
N ARG A 182 0.87 27.35 38.92
CA ARG A 182 -0.52 26.96 38.74
C ARG A 182 -1.48 28.14 38.58
N ASP A 183 -0.97 29.34 38.85
CA ASP A 183 -1.72 30.61 38.76
C ASP A 183 -1.90 31.10 37.31
N LEU A 184 -1.19 30.51 36.39
CA LEU A 184 -1.20 30.83 34.96
C LEU A 184 -1.42 29.56 34.11
N ASN A 185 -2.00 29.73 32.91
CA ASN A 185 -2.17 28.65 31.98
C ASN A 185 -0.94 28.51 31.06
N LEU A 186 -0.34 27.33 31.05
CA LEU A 186 0.73 27.00 30.12
C LEU A 186 0.12 26.90 28.71
N GLN A 187 0.72 27.61 27.75
CA GLN A 187 0.27 27.62 26.37
C GLN A 187 1.14 26.75 25.47
N ASP A 188 2.44 26.78 25.70
CA ASP A 188 3.39 26.00 24.94
C ASP A 188 4.68 25.79 25.74
N LEU A 189 5.50 24.86 25.29
CA LEU A 189 6.79 24.57 25.88
C LEU A 189 7.81 24.13 24.83
N ASP A 190 9.07 24.26 25.17
CA ASP A 190 10.15 23.61 24.44
C ASP A 190 11.35 23.33 25.36
N VAL A 191 12.24 22.45 24.93
CA VAL A 191 13.47 22.12 25.63
C VAL A 191 14.67 22.56 24.80
N TYR A 192 15.41 23.52 25.30
CA TYR A 192 16.64 24.00 24.66
C TYR A 192 17.85 23.30 25.28
N ASP A 193 18.79 22.87 24.44
CA ASP A 193 20.05 22.22 24.82
C ASP A 193 19.89 21.05 25.82
N LYS A 194 18.76 20.31 25.68
CA LYS A 194 18.36 19.14 26.48
C LYS A 194 18.15 19.40 27.99
N ASP A 195 18.52 20.53 28.50
CA ASP A 195 18.51 20.81 29.94
C ASP A 195 17.67 22.04 30.32
N GLN A 196 17.34 22.92 29.40
CA GLN A 196 16.59 24.15 29.70
C GLN A 196 15.15 24.02 29.22
N LEU A 197 14.24 23.79 30.16
CA LEU A 197 12.79 23.75 29.89
C LEU A 197 12.26 25.18 29.85
N MET A 198 11.72 25.56 28.69
CA MET A 198 11.12 26.88 28.45
C MET A 198 9.60 26.73 28.50
N LEU A 199 8.95 27.53 29.34
CA LEU A 199 7.53 27.50 29.60
C LEU A 199 6.92 28.83 29.22
N PHE A 200 6.01 28.79 28.25
CA PHE A 200 5.32 29.97 27.72
C PHE A 200 3.89 30.03 28.25
N TYR A 201 3.57 31.07 28.97
CA TYR A 201 2.26 31.25 29.62
C TYR A 201 1.32 32.18 28.84
N ASP A 202 0.04 32.08 29.10
CA ASP A 202 -1.04 32.81 28.43
C ASP A 202 -0.92 34.35 28.60
N ASN A 203 -0.29 34.82 29.67
CA ASN A 203 -0.06 36.23 29.93
C ASN A 203 1.25 36.79 29.36
N GLY A 204 1.90 36.05 28.44
CA GLY A 204 3.19 36.47 27.83
C GLY A 204 4.42 36.19 28.67
N LEU A 205 4.29 35.62 29.85
CA LEU A 205 5.43 35.22 30.68
C LEU A 205 6.17 34.05 30.04
N LEU A 206 7.51 34.12 30.06
CA LEU A 206 8.42 33.02 29.76
C LEU A 206 9.21 32.69 31.03
N GLU A 207 9.16 31.47 31.46
CA GLU A 207 10.05 30.91 32.48
C GLU A 207 11.00 29.89 31.85
N ILE A 208 12.28 29.94 32.24
CA ILE A 208 13.28 28.93 31.88
C ILE A 208 13.70 28.21 33.15
N ILE A 209 13.56 26.90 33.16
CA ILE A 209 13.93 26.02 34.27
C ILE A 209 15.06 25.12 33.83
N ASP A 210 16.14 25.07 34.59
CA ASP A 210 17.19 24.07 34.39
C ASP A 210 16.74 22.71 34.93
N LEU A 211 16.59 21.72 34.05
CA LEU A 211 16.10 20.39 34.39
C LEU A 211 17.01 19.55 35.26
N LYS A 212 18.32 19.91 35.35
CA LYS A 212 19.28 19.23 36.24
C LYS A 212 19.22 19.72 37.67
N THR A 213 19.11 21.02 37.81
CA THR A 213 19.09 21.69 39.13
C THR A 213 17.68 21.98 39.63
N GLU A 214 16.66 21.82 38.77
CA GLU A 214 15.28 22.19 39.01
C GLU A 214 15.08 23.66 39.41
N LYS A 215 16.08 24.53 39.10
CA LYS A 215 16.04 25.96 39.42
C LYS A 215 15.57 26.79 38.23
N LYS A 216 14.79 27.81 38.52
CA LYS A 216 14.47 28.84 37.55
C LYS A 216 15.72 29.67 37.24
N VAL A 217 16.11 29.73 35.95
CA VAL A 217 17.30 30.49 35.48
C VAL A 217 16.92 31.76 34.73
N TYR A 218 15.67 31.93 34.38
CA TYR A 218 15.15 33.15 33.74
C TYR A 218 13.65 33.29 33.98
N GLU A 219 13.20 34.55 34.10
CA GLU A 219 11.78 34.92 34.08
C GLU A 219 11.68 36.27 33.38
N GLY A 220 10.82 36.39 32.38
CA GLY A 220 10.66 37.63 31.64
C GLY A 220 9.39 37.61 30.80
N ARG A 221 8.96 38.73 30.28
CA ARG A 221 7.72 38.84 29.49
C ARG A 221 8.00 39.42 28.12
N ALA A 222 7.24 38.97 27.14
CA ALA A 222 7.25 39.49 25.77
C ALA A 222 6.70 40.94 25.68
N TYR A 223 5.84 41.32 26.62
CA TYR A 223 5.21 42.66 26.71
C TYR A 223 4.89 43.01 28.17
N ASP A 224 4.57 44.28 28.42
CA ASP A 224 4.22 44.78 29.74
C ASP A 224 2.98 44.10 30.33
N GLU A 225 2.94 43.95 31.65
CA GLU A 225 1.80 43.35 32.36
C GLU A 225 0.48 44.10 32.12
N LYS A 226 0.52 45.41 31.94
CA LYS A 226 -0.64 46.25 31.59
C LYS A 226 -1.27 45.89 30.22
N ASP A 227 -0.48 45.30 29.32
CA ASP A 227 -0.92 44.92 27.97
C ASP A 227 -1.42 43.47 27.88
N VAL A 228 -1.41 42.69 28.97
CA VAL A 228 -1.87 41.29 29.00
C VAL A 228 -3.30 41.12 28.43
N LEU A 229 -4.20 42.06 28.74
CA LEU A 229 -5.59 42.01 28.26
C LEU A 229 -5.75 42.45 26.80
N ARG A 230 -4.70 42.93 26.16
CA ARG A 230 -4.74 43.34 24.72
C ARG A 230 -4.66 42.13 23.81
N TYR A 231 -4.05 41.05 24.27
CA TYR A 231 -3.74 39.87 23.48
C TYR A 231 -4.58 38.68 23.91
N ASP A 232 -4.90 37.84 22.92
CA ASP A 232 -5.54 36.54 23.16
C ASP A 232 -4.62 35.64 24.02
N ARG A 233 -5.21 34.72 24.73
CA ARG A 233 -4.47 33.77 25.57
C ARG A 233 -3.61 32.80 24.74
N SER A 234 -4.01 32.50 23.49
CA SER A 234 -3.26 31.59 22.61
C SER A 234 -2.04 32.29 22.01
N SER A 235 -1.00 31.52 21.77
CA SER A 235 0.19 31.93 21.03
C SER A 235 0.60 30.89 20.02
N VAL A 236 1.32 31.31 18.98
CA VAL A 236 1.99 30.41 18.04
C VAL A 236 3.47 30.63 18.19
N LEU A 237 4.20 29.55 18.38
CA LEU A 237 5.65 29.52 18.59
C LEU A 237 6.35 28.77 17.48
N LEU A 238 7.54 29.23 17.14
CA LEU A 238 8.47 28.54 16.27
C LEU A 238 9.89 28.77 16.76
N ARG A 239 10.65 27.71 16.98
CA ARG A 239 12.09 27.81 17.27
C ARG A 239 12.90 27.77 15.97
N ASP A 240 13.92 28.62 15.92
CA ASP A 240 15.01 28.55 14.94
C ASP A 240 16.34 28.69 15.66
N LYS A 241 17.10 27.62 15.82
CA LYS A 241 18.39 27.60 16.51
C LYS A 241 18.32 28.21 17.92
N ASN A 242 18.84 29.45 18.07
CA ASN A 242 18.93 30.16 19.33
C ASN A 242 17.84 31.23 19.52
N VAL A 243 16.81 31.23 18.72
CA VAL A 243 15.72 32.20 18.80
C VAL A 243 14.34 31.52 18.78
N PHE A 244 13.40 32.15 19.47
CA PHE A 244 11.99 31.84 19.34
C PHE A 244 11.25 32.98 18.67
N TYR A 245 10.43 32.67 17.73
CA TYR A 245 9.43 33.59 17.16
C TYR A 245 8.08 33.30 17.81
N GLN A 246 7.40 34.33 18.27
CA GLN A 246 6.10 34.20 18.90
C GLN A 246 5.12 35.21 18.31
N ILE A 247 3.96 34.70 17.86
CA ILE A 247 2.82 35.50 17.49
C ILE A 247 1.93 35.71 18.71
N ARG A 248 1.49 36.94 18.89
CA ARG A 248 0.38 37.31 19.79
C ARG A 248 -0.66 38.12 19.02
N ASN A 249 -1.87 37.60 18.97
CA ASN A 249 -3.01 38.24 18.35
C ASN A 249 -3.83 38.99 19.42
N GLY A 250 -4.39 40.11 19.04
CA GLY A 250 -5.34 40.87 19.85
C GLY A 250 -6.49 41.36 18.99
N SER A 251 -7.48 42.03 19.62
CA SER A 251 -8.68 42.49 18.96
C SER A 251 -8.44 43.58 17.89
N LYS A 252 -7.33 44.26 17.92
CA LYS A 252 -7.01 45.39 17.01
C LYS A 252 -5.69 45.24 16.30
N GLU A 253 -4.82 44.43 16.78
CA GLU A 253 -3.47 44.26 16.26
C GLU A 253 -2.90 42.89 16.61
N ALA A 254 -1.96 42.45 15.80
CA ALA A 254 -1.12 41.29 16.07
C ALA A 254 0.35 41.70 16.07
N VAL A 255 1.15 41.04 16.88
CA VAL A 255 2.58 41.28 16.98
C VAL A 255 3.35 40.00 16.79
N LEU A 256 4.50 40.12 16.11
CA LEU A 256 5.52 39.10 16.03
C LEU A 256 6.66 39.50 16.92
N ASN A 257 6.95 38.71 17.94
CA ASN A 257 8.07 38.89 18.84
C ASN A 257 9.15 37.86 18.57
N LEU A 258 10.41 38.22 18.84
CA LEU A 258 11.55 37.33 18.85
C LEU A 258 12.15 37.29 20.24
N PHE A 259 12.43 36.09 20.76
CA PHE A 259 13.21 35.89 21.97
C PHE A 259 14.56 35.31 21.61
N ASP A 260 15.63 36.01 21.93
CA ASP A 260 17.03 35.53 21.83
C ASP A 260 17.39 34.74 23.10
N ILE A 261 17.51 33.44 22.95
CA ILE A 261 17.78 32.52 24.09
C ILE A 261 19.12 32.84 24.75
N THR A 262 20.12 33.23 23.96
CA THR A 262 21.47 33.48 24.42
C THR A 262 21.55 34.78 25.23
N LYS A 263 20.91 35.84 24.72
CA LYS A 263 20.87 37.15 25.36
C LYS A 263 19.78 37.25 26.44
N LYS A 264 18.79 36.34 26.37
CA LYS A 264 17.59 36.37 27.21
C LYS A 264 16.80 37.68 27.06
N GLU A 265 16.65 38.12 25.81
CA GLU A 265 15.99 39.38 25.48
C GLU A 265 14.86 39.18 24.48
N TRP A 266 13.78 39.90 24.72
CA TRP A 266 12.67 39.99 23.78
C TRP A 266 12.83 41.18 22.86
N LYS A 267 12.45 40.99 21.58
CA LYS A 267 12.43 42.02 20.56
C LYS A 267 11.14 41.93 19.74
N GLU A 268 10.41 43.05 19.62
CA GLU A 268 9.31 43.14 18.68
C GLU A 268 9.87 43.26 17.24
N ILE A 269 9.41 42.39 16.34
CA ILE A 269 9.85 42.36 14.94
C ILE A 269 8.89 43.15 14.07
N MET A 270 7.59 42.93 14.23
CA MET A 270 6.55 43.62 13.47
C MET A 270 5.25 43.70 14.24
N ARG A 271 4.44 44.70 13.85
CA ARG A 271 3.07 44.91 14.33
C ARG A 271 2.17 45.16 13.13
N THR A 272 1.00 44.50 13.09
CA THR A 272 0.06 44.57 11.98
C THR A 272 -1.38 44.57 12.50
N PRO A 273 -2.33 45.19 11.80
CA PRO A 273 -3.73 45.08 12.13
C PRO A 273 -4.36 43.75 11.75
N TYR A 274 -3.64 42.91 10.96
CA TYR A 274 -4.15 41.64 10.48
C TYR A 274 -3.85 40.51 11.49
N HIS A 275 -4.78 39.61 11.68
CA HIS A 275 -4.56 38.39 12.46
C HIS A 275 -3.49 37.50 11.83
N LEU A 276 -2.52 37.06 12.61
CA LEU A 276 -1.44 36.18 12.18
C LEU A 276 -1.76 34.74 12.62
N ASN A 277 -1.70 33.77 11.70
CA ASN A 277 -2.26 32.44 11.95
C ASN A 277 -1.22 31.38 12.29
N ASN A 278 -0.01 31.46 11.67
CA ASN A 278 1.04 30.45 11.84
C ASN A 278 2.43 31.04 11.54
N LEU A 279 3.44 30.23 11.75
CA LEU A 279 4.85 30.52 11.44
C LEU A 279 5.44 29.36 10.65
N ALA A 280 6.16 29.63 9.59
CA ALA A 280 6.84 28.61 8.81
C ALA A 280 8.22 29.09 8.33
N MET A 281 9.21 28.23 8.45
CA MET A 281 10.54 28.46 7.86
C MET A 281 10.84 27.35 6.86
N LYS A 282 11.62 27.68 5.83
CA LYS A 282 12.13 26.69 4.88
C LYS A 282 13.46 26.17 5.40
N GLU A 283 13.55 24.87 5.67
CA GLU A 283 14.72 24.22 6.29
C GLU A 283 16.07 24.51 5.61
N GLN A 284 16.10 24.78 4.31
CA GLN A 284 17.33 25.00 3.55
C GLN A 284 17.80 26.47 3.48
N THR A 285 16.96 27.40 3.90
CA THR A 285 17.26 28.84 3.81
C THR A 285 16.97 29.58 5.09
N ASP A 286 17.50 29.17 6.20
CA ASP A 286 17.36 29.71 7.59
C ASP A 286 17.16 31.24 7.75
N SER A 287 16.80 31.92 6.69
CA SER A 287 16.79 33.38 6.58
C SER A 287 15.44 33.99 6.23
N LEU A 288 14.42 33.16 5.94
CA LEU A 288 13.08 33.64 5.58
C LEU A 288 12.02 33.00 6.47
N LEU A 289 11.31 33.80 7.25
CA LEU A 289 10.16 33.38 8.02
C LEU A 289 8.88 33.81 7.30
N PHE A 290 7.99 32.87 7.04
CA PHE A 290 6.70 33.07 6.38
C PHE A 290 5.60 33.08 7.43
N ILE A 291 4.73 34.06 7.39
CA ILE A 291 3.68 34.30 8.37
C ILE A 291 2.35 34.45 7.64
N PRO A 292 1.51 33.40 7.55
CA PRO A 292 0.18 33.50 6.97
C PRO A 292 -0.72 34.41 7.83
N CYS A 293 -1.55 35.18 7.18
CA CYS A 293 -2.43 36.13 7.83
C CYS A 293 -3.79 36.19 7.16
N GLU A 294 -4.67 37.02 7.68
CA GLU A 294 -6.03 37.24 7.22
C GLU A 294 -6.12 37.67 5.75
N TYR A 295 -5.11 38.41 5.26
CA TYR A 295 -4.99 38.81 3.85
C TYR A 295 -3.60 38.47 3.35
N GLY A 296 -3.40 37.24 2.80
CA GLY A 296 -2.13 36.82 2.27
C GLY A 296 -1.11 36.40 3.34
N TYR A 297 0.13 36.74 3.17
CA TYR A 297 1.21 36.38 4.07
C TYR A 297 2.30 37.44 4.15
N TRP A 298 2.98 37.48 5.31
CA TRP A 298 4.20 38.26 5.52
C TRP A 298 5.41 37.37 5.31
N VAL A 299 6.51 37.97 4.88
CA VAL A 299 7.85 37.38 4.87
C VAL A 299 8.77 38.25 5.68
N TYR A 300 9.34 37.70 6.74
CA TYR A 300 10.40 38.36 7.50
C TYR A 300 11.76 37.87 7.02
N GLU A 301 12.58 38.82 6.55
CA GLU A 301 13.96 38.59 6.08
C GLU A 301 14.89 38.80 7.25
N THR A 302 15.36 37.70 7.91
CA THR A 302 16.11 37.75 9.18
C THR A 302 17.40 38.57 9.07
N TRP A 303 18.09 38.52 7.92
CA TRP A 303 19.34 39.24 7.68
C TRP A 303 19.18 40.77 7.51
N LYS A 304 18.04 41.20 7.00
CA LYS A 304 17.70 42.64 6.82
C LYS A 304 16.89 43.20 7.98
N ASN A 305 16.39 42.32 8.85
CA ASN A 305 15.41 42.65 9.88
C ASN A 305 14.23 43.44 9.32
N GLY A 306 13.74 43.01 8.15
CA GLY A 306 12.67 43.67 7.39
C GLY A 306 11.52 42.70 7.06
N CYS A 307 10.29 43.24 7.12
CA CYS A 307 9.07 42.50 6.78
C CYS A 307 8.50 43.02 5.47
N ARG A 308 8.03 42.07 4.64
CA ARG A 308 7.32 42.36 3.39
C ARG A 308 5.98 41.64 3.38
N HIS A 309 4.91 42.36 3.03
CA HIS A 309 3.55 41.83 2.91
C HIS A 309 3.21 41.49 1.46
N PHE A 310 2.66 40.28 1.26
CA PHE A 310 2.07 39.79 0.02
C PHE A 310 0.56 39.58 0.28
N ASP A 311 -0.23 40.59 0.00
CA ASP A 311 -1.67 40.62 0.25
C ASP A 311 -2.50 39.83 -0.79
N THR A 312 -1.87 39.49 -1.89
CA THR A 312 -2.46 38.75 -3.00
C THR A 312 -1.58 37.61 -3.47
N MET A 313 -2.20 36.52 -3.88
CA MET A 313 -1.56 35.39 -4.53
C MET A 313 -1.91 35.37 -6.01
N VAL A 314 -0.90 35.18 -6.85
CA VAL A 314 -1.08 35.05 -8.30
C VAL A 314 -1.17 33.56 -8.63
N MET A 315 -2.30 33.17 -9.20
CA MET A 315 -2.51 31.77 -9.61
C MET A 315 -1.79 31.49 -10.94
N GLU A 316 -1.48 30.22 -11.22
CA GLU A 316 -0.83 29.83 -12.50
C GLU A 316 -1.63 30.26 -13.74
N ASN A 317 -2.95 30.34 -13.62
CA ASN A 317 -3.83 30.82 -14.68
C ASN A 317 -3.92 32.37 -14.78
N GLY A 318 -3.08 33.12 -14.05
CA GLY A 318 -3.07 34.59 -14.04
C GLY A 318 -4.11 35.23 -13.09
N GLN A 319 -5.03 34.46 -12.50
CA GLN A 319 -6.02 34.98 -11.57
C GLN A 319 -5.32 35.50 -10.30
N ILE A 320 -5.73 36.65 -9.83
CA ILE A 320 -5.28 37.23 -8.56
C ILE A 320 -6.29 36.89 -7.46
N VAL A 321 -5.81 36.32 -6.38
CA VAL A 321 -6.63 35.87 -5.24
C VAL A 321 -6.13 36.51 -3.96
N SER A 322 -7.04 37.10 -3.19
CA SER A 322 -6.82 37.51 -1.81
C SER A 322 -7.73 36.67 -0.91
N THR A 323 -7.18 36.04 0.11
CA THR A 323 -7.91 35.14 1.02
C THR A 323 -7.17 34.99 2.34
N ASN A 324 -7.91 34.58 3.36
CA ASN A 324 -7.32 34.22 4.65
C ASN A 324 -6.51 32.93 4.50
N LEU A 325 -5.26 32.99 4.95
CA LEU A 325 -4.32 31.86 4.96
C LEU A 325 -4.13 31.37 6.39
N ASN A 326 -4.48 30.10 6.61
CA ASN A 326 -4.41 29.49 7.94
C ASN A 326 -3.02 29.01 8.29
N VAL A 327 -2.32 28.40 7.32
CA VAL A 327 -1.05 27.72 7.55
C VAL A 327 -0.18 27.71 6.29
N ILE A 328 1.13 27.76 6.49
CA ILE A 328 2.15 27.54 5.45
C ILE A 328 3.04 26.38 5.90
N CYS A 329 3.41 25.53 4.96
CA CYS A 329 4.36 24.43 5.18
C CYS A 329 5.21 24.25 3.93
N PHE A 330 6.43 23.75 4.10
CA PHE A 330 7.31 23.41 3.00
C PHE A 330 7.44 21.89 2.89
N ASP A 331 7.35 21.38 1.66
CA ASP A 331 7.67 19.98 1.41
C ASP A 331 9.20 19.77 1.36
N ARG A 332 9.61 18.51 1.24
CA ARG A 332 11.04 18.15 1.18
C ARG A 332 11.77 18.70 -0.04
N GLN A 333 11.05 19.09 -1.07
CA GLN A 333 11.59 19.67 -2.30
C GLN A 333 11.67 21.20 -2.20
N GLY A 334 11.18 21.76 -1.08
CA GLY A 334 11.11 23.19 -0.84
C GLY A 334 9.92 23.86 -1.51
N GLY A 335 8.96 23.10 -2.01
CA GLY A 335 7.68 23.60 -2.48
C GLY A 335 6.85 24.15 -1.33
N MET A 336 6.21 25.31 -1.56
CA MET A 336 5.41 26.00 -0.54
C MET A 336 3.95 25.57 -0.65
N TRP A 337 3.44 24.96 0.41
CA TRP A 337 2.03 24.59 0.57
C TRP A 337 1.36 25.57 1.50
N VAL A 338 0.18 26.03 1.10
CA VAL A 338 -0.57 27.05 1.85
C VAL A 338 -1.99 26.53 2.06
N GLY A 339 -2.40 26.42 3.31
CA GLY A 339 -3.78 26.12 3.68
C GLY A 339 -4.61 27.39 3.76
N THR A 340 -5.76 27.41 3.10
CA THR A 340 -6.68 28.54 3.11
C THR A 340 -7.92 28.25 3.92
N GLU A 341 -8.65 29.27 4.33
CA GLU A 341 -9.88 29.10 5.09
C GLU A 341 -11.01 28.46 4.26
N ARG A 342 -11.09 28.73 2.94
CA ARG A 342 -12.24 28.30 2.12
C ARG A 342 -11.91 27.95 0.67
N ARG A 343 -10.64 28.05 0.25
CA ARG A 343 -10.24 27.82 -1.14
C ARG A 343 -9.41 26.57 -1.35
N GLY A 344 -9.30 25.71 -0.34
CA GLY A 344 -8.48 24.50 -0.39
C GLY A 344 -7.02 24.82 -0.11
N LEU A 345 -6.15 24.15 -0.87
CA LEU A 345 -4.70 24.25 -0.75
C LEU A 345 -4.13 25.00 -1.95
N LEU A 346 -3.17 25.88 -1.69
CA LEU A 346 -2.37 26.50 -2.73
C LEU A 346 -0.97 25.92 -2.68
N TYR A 347 -0.42 25.57 -3.83
CA TYR A 347 0.94 25.06 -3.96
C TYR A 347 1.76 25.96 -4.86
N SER A 348 2.93 26.39 -4.40
CA SER A 348 3.92 27.10 -5.18
C SER A 348 5.21 26.31 -5.27
N GLN A 349 5.71 26.17 -6.48
CA GLN A 349 6.97 25.47 -6.74
C GLN A 349 8.16 26.11 -5.98
N PRO A 350 9.21 25.31 -5.67
CA PRO A 350 10.40 25.81 -4.95
C PRO A 350 11.17 26.87 -5.74
N HIS A 351 11.12 26.78 -7.06
CA HIS A 351 11.80 27.69 -7.98
C HIS A 351 10.82 28.35 -8.94
N GLN A 352 11.19 29.48 -9.50
CA GLN A 352 10.43 30.11 -10.58
C GLN A 352 10.39 29.15 -11.78
N PRO A 353 9.22 28.96 -12.42
CA PRO A 353 9.17 28.24 -13.67
C PRO A 353 10.10 28.89 -14.70
N PRO A 354 10.83 28.09 -15.49
CA PRO A 354 11.76 28.64 -16.48
C PRO A 354 11.09 29.33 -17.64
N PHE A 355 9.79 29.07 -17.84
CA PHE A 355 8.99 29.67 -18.90
C PHE A 355 8.21 30.87 -18.37
N SER A 356 8.10 31.87 -19.22
CA SER A 356 7.22 33.02 -19.02
C SER A 356 6.22 33.08 -20.18
N ALA A 357 4.93 33.01 -19.84
CA ALA A 357 3.86 33.18 -20.83
C ALA A 357 3.25 34.55 -20.66
N TYR A 358 3.20 35.31 -21.74
CA TYR A 358 2.66 36.67 -21.78
C TYR A 358 1.48 36.73 -22.74
N THR A 359 0.44 37.47 -22.37
CA THR A 359 -0.72 37.76 -23.23
C THR A 359 -0.51 39.04 -24.06
N TRP A 360 -1.34 39.30 -25.03
CA TRP A 360 -1.33 40.50 -25.82
C TRP A 360 -1.52 41.81 -25.00
N ASN A 361 -2.08 41.70 -23.82
CA ASN A 361 -2.29 42.81 -22.90
C ASN A 361 -1.06 43.17 -22.05
N ASP A 362 -0.02 42.33 -22.07
CA ASP A 362 1.20 42.58 -21.33
C ASP A 362 2.14 43.50 -22.14
N HIS A 363 2.43 44.69 -21.61
CA HIS A 363 3.28 45.68 -22.28
C HIS A 363 4.68 45.15 -22.64
N GLU A 364 5.22 44.29 -21.79
CA GLU A 364 6.52 43.62 -22.00
C GLU A 364 6.49 42.65 -23.17
N ALA A 365 5.35 42.06 -23.44
CA ALA A 365 5.15 41.08 -24.49
C ALA A 365 5.14 41.65 -25.90
N LEU A 366 4.78 42.93 -26.09
CA LEU A 366 4.69 43.53 -27.41
C LEU A 366 5.98 43.40 -28.21
N THR A 367 7.13 43.44 -27.52
CA THR A 367 8.41 43.24 -28.17
C THR A 367 8.59 41.82 -28.67
N TYR A 368 8.19 40.84 -27.88
CA TYR A 368 8.29 39.40 -28.23
C TYR A 368 7.34 39.02 -29.36
N PHE A 369 6.12 39.53 -29.36
CA PHE A 369 5.16 39.34 -30.46
C PHE A 369 5.71 39.83 -31.79
N LYS A 370 6.41 40.98 -31.83
CA LYS A 370 7.04 41.52 -33.06
C LYS A 370 8.08 40.56 -33.67
N TYR A 371 8.81 39.79 -32.83
CA TYR A 371 9.80 38.84 -33.35
C TYR A 371 9.13 37.65 -34.07
N VAL A 372 7.98 37.18 -33.60
CA VAL A 372 7.30 36.03 -34.18
C VAL A 372 6.24 36.38 -35.21
N GLU A 373 5.67 37.60 -35.18
CA GLU A 373 4.63 38.08 -36.09
C GLU A 373 5.09 38.11 -37.56
N ASN A 374 6.33 38.50 -37.78
CA ASN A 374 6.93 38.61 -39.11
C ASN A 374 7.39 37.26 -39.70
N LEU A 375 7.30 36.17 -38.93
CA LEU A 375 7.66 34.83 -39.41
C LEU A 375 6.54 34.25 -40.28
N PRO A 376 6.85 33.42 -41.29
CA PRO A 376 5.83 32.81 -42.17
C PRO A 376 4.93 31.88 -41.36
N GLU A 377 3.63 31.83 -41.71
CA GLU A 377 2.66 30.94 -41.07
C GLU A 377 2.60 29.55 -41.72
N SER A 378 2.91 29.45 -42.99
CA SER A 378 2.86 28.19 -43.73
C SER A 378 4.20 27.83 -44.35
N ALA A 379 4.54 26.55 -44.30
CA ALA A 379 5.75 26.05 -44.92
C ALA A 379 5.43 24.92 -45.91
N LYS A 380 6.31 24.81 -46.92
CA LYS A 380 6.24 23.71 -47.89
C LYS A 380 7.56 22.94 -47.86
N PHE A 381 7.45 21.60 -47.87
CA PHE A 381 8.59 20.75 -48.01
C PHE A 381 8.32 19.66 -49.06
N ARG A 382 9.17 19.59 -50.08
CA ARG A 382 9.01 18.61 -51.18
C ARG A 382 7.61 18.66 -51.84
N GLY A 383 7.02 19.85 -51.97
CA GLY A 383 5.72 20.09 -52.58
C GLY A 383 4.51 19.74 -51.70
N LYS A 384 4.69 19.34 -50.47
CA LYS A 384 3.63 19.09 -49.48
C LYS A 384 3.53 20.23 -48.49
N ASP A 385 2.31 20.56 -48.08
CA ASP A 385 2.07 21.47 -46.99
C ASP A 385 2.42 20.78 -45.66
N VAL A 386 3.23 21.46 -44.83
CA VAL A 386 3.70 21.03 -43.54
C VAL A 386 3.55 22.15 -42.52
N ASN A 387 3.56 21.85 -41.22
CA ASN A 387 3.39 22.87 -40.20
C ASN A 387 4.59 23.81 -40.09
N CYS A 388 5.79 23.27 -40.17
CA CYS A 388 7.04 24.03 -40.13
C CYS A 388 8.20 23.27 -40.80
N VAL A 389 9.22 24.01 -41.22
CA VAL A 389 10.50 23.48 -41.70
C VAL A 389 11.61 24.28 -41.07
N PHE A 390 12.62 23.61 -40.55
CA PHE A 390 13.77 24.21 -39.92
C PHE A 390 15.05 23.46 -40.34
N GLN A 391 16.10 24.18 -40.68
CA GLN A 391 17.42 23.63 -40.92
C GLN A 391 18.33 24.00 -39.74
N ASP A 392 18.90 23.02 -39.08
CA ASP A 392 19.78 23.24 -37.94
C ASP A 392 21.21 23.54 -38.35
N SER A 393 22.08 23.89 -37.44
CA SER A 393 23.47 24.23 -37.65
C SER A 393 24.33 23.05 -38.20
N ARG A 394 23.87 21.80 -38.07
CA ARG A 394 24.47 20.59 -38.62
C ARG A 394 24.09 20.37 -40.09
N GLY A 395 23.19 21.21 -40.65
CA GLY A 395 22.61 21.06 -41.97
C GLY A 395 21.49 20.00 -42.04
N TRP A 396 20.96 19.52 -40.91
CA TRP A 396 19.84 18.60 -40.91
C TRP A 396 18.51 19.38 -41.08
N THR A 397 17.61 18.79 -41.85
CA THR A 397 16.30 19.38 -42.08
C THR A 397 15.24 18.73 -41.20
N TRP A 398 14.61 19.53 -40.35
CA TRP A 398 13.52 19.20 -39.46
C TRP A 398 12.18 19.65 -40.07
N VAL A 399 11.23 18.69 -40.16
CA VAL A 399 9.91 18.98 -40.74
C VAL A 399 8.85 18.64 -39.70
N GLY A 400 8.15 19.63 -39.20
CA GLY A 400 7.02 19.50 -38.30
C GLY A 400 5.75 19.15 -39.04
N THR A 401 5.09 18.08 -38.62
CA THR A 401 3.86 17.58 -39.24
C THR A 401 2.79 17.31 -38.21
N GLY A 402 1.56 16.94 -38.65
CA GLY A 402 0.49 16.46 -37.77
C GLY A 402 0.70 15.02 -37.24
N GLN A 403 1.75 14.32 -37.69
CA GLN A 403 2.01 12.92 -37.36
C GLN A 403 3.36 12.68 -36.68
N GLY A 404 4.05 13.75 -36.32
CA GLY A 404 5.37 13.71 -35.70
C GLY A 404 6.34 14.68 -36.31
N LEU A 405 7.54 14.72 -35.71
CA LEU A 405 8.70 15.46 -36.16
C LEU A 405 9.55 14.57 -37.08
N GLN A 406 9.77 15.00 -38.30
CA GLN A 406 10.56 14.27 -39.28
C GLN A 406 11.95 14.86 -39.39
N LEU A 407 12.97 14.03 -39.30
CA LEU A 407 14.38 14.38 -39.44
C LEU A 407 14.95 13.82 -40.74
N TYR A 408 15.44 14.70 -41.61
CA TYR A 408 16.22 14.38 -42.80
C TYR A 408 17.67 14.82 -42.55
N ARG A 409 18.61 13.88 -42.48
CA ARG A 409 20.02 14.20 -42.23
C ARG A 409 20.77 14.64 -43.49
N LYS A 410 20.26 14.24 -44.64
CA LYS A 410 20.77 14.63 -45.97
C LYS A 410 19.59 15.01 -46.87
N GLU A 411 19.81 15.90 -47.78
CA GLU A 411 18.79 16.26 -48.78
C GLU A 411 18.36 15.08 -49.66
N THR A 412 19.23 14.08 -49.79
CA THR A 412 18.99 12.85 -50.57
C THR A 412 18.16 11.82 -49.84
N ASP A 413 17.91 11.98 -48.55
CA ASP A 413 17.17 11.00 -47.77
C ASP A 413 15.72 10.90 -48.28
N VAL A 414 15.31 9.69 -48.68
CA VAL A 414 13.98 9.40 -49.18
C VAL A 414 12.98 9.24 -48.01
N LEU A 415 13.45 8.56 -46.92
CA LEU A 415 12.65 8.31 -45.73
C LEU A 415 13.26 9.06 -44.51
N PRO A 416 12.44 9.82 -43.77
CA PRO A 416 12.90 10.50 -42.57
C PRO A 416 12.95 9.56 -41.37
N GLN A 417 13.78 9.89 -40.39
CA GLN A 417 13.59 9.43 -39.03
C GLN A 417 12.39 10.19 -38.44
N VAL A 418 11.35 9.49 -37.98
CA VAL A 418 10.16 10.12 -37.41
C VAL A 418 10.21 10.01 -35.89
N ILE A 419 10.11 11.16 -35.22
CA ILE A 419 10.06 11.28 -33.75
C ILE A 419 8.63 11.62 -33.37
N THR A 420 8.08 10.84 -32.46
CA THR A 420 6.67 10.88 -32.06
C THR A 420 6.51 10.96 -30.55
N LYS A 421 5.25 10.92 -30.09
CA LYS A 421 4.94 10.76 -28.68
C LYS A 421 5.56 9.51 -28.05
N ARG A 422 5.79 8.43 -28.83
CA ARG A 422 6.49 7.22 -28.35
C ARG A 422 7.96 7.47 -28.03
N ASP A 423 8.55 8.48 -28.66
CA ASP A 423 9.95 8.85 -28.47
C ASP A 423 10.12 9.97 -27.43
N GLY A 424 9.01 10.45 -26.83
CA GLY A 424 9.06 11.42 -25.73
C GLY A 424 8.40 12.78 -25.99
N LEU A 425 7.88 13.04 -27.20
CA LEU A 425 7.14 14.26 -27.47
C LEU A 425 5.81 14.28 -26.71
N LEU A 426 5.36 15.47 -26.27
CA LEU A 426 4.05 15.66 -25.63
C LEU A 426 2.89 15.34 -26.56
N ASN A 427 3.04 15.69 -27.84
CA ASN A 427 2.04 15.47 -28.86
C ASN A 427 2.69 15.21 -30.21
N ASN A 428 2.00 14.53 -31.11
CA ASN A 428 2.48 14.28 -32.48
C ASN A 428 2.31 15.48 -33.41
N VAL A 429 1.43 16.41 -33.08
CA VAL A 429 1.22 17.62 -33.89
C VAL A 429 2.29 18.64 -33.52
N ILE A 430 3.23 18.85 -34.46
CA ILE A 430 4.37 19.74 -34.31
C ILE A 430 4.04 21.06 -35.00
N HIS A 431 4.20 22.18 -34.30
CA HIS A 431 3.90 23.52 -34.82
C HIS A 431 5.13 24.31 -35.17
N SER A 432 6.18 24.30 -34.34
CA SER A 432 7.42 25.05 -34.61
C SER A 432 8.63 24.22 -34.14
N VAL A 433 9.75 24.46 -34.81
CA VAL A 433 11.05 23.84 -34.49
C VAL A 433 12.10 24.93 -34.48
N ILE A 434 13.01 24.90 -33.49
CA ILE A 434 14.12 25.86 -33.40
C ILE A 434 15.31 25.22 -32.67
N GLU A 435 16.52 25.63 -33.00
CA GLU A 435 17.76 25.19 -32.36
C GLU A 435 18.22 26.24 -31.34
N ASP A 436 18.68 25.75 -30.17
CA ASP A 436 19.30 26.59 -29.15
C ASP A 436 20.80 26.79 -29.37
N GLN A 437 21.44 27.60 -28.56
CA GLN A 437 22.88 27.86 -28.65
C GLN A 437 23.76 26.64 -28.28
N GLN A 438 23.19 25.58 -27.73
CA GLN A 438 23.86 24.33 -27.42
C GLN A 438 23.54 23.22 -28.43
N HIS A 439 22.94 23.55 -29.55
CA HIS A 439 22.54 22.63 -30.61
C HIS A 439 21.46 21.62 -30.23
N ASN A 440 20.68 21.86 -29.17
CA ASN A 440 19.46 21.11 -28.90
C ASN A 440 18.30 21.64 -29.72
N ILE A 441 17.37 20.76 -30.06
CA ILE A 441 16.19 21.12 -30.86
C ILE A 441 14.98 21.28 -29.94
N TRP A 442 14.38 22.45 -30.01
CA TRP A 442 13.16 22.79 -29.29
C TRP A 442 11.96 22.73 -30.22
N VAL A 443 10.90 22.12 -29.76
CA VAL A 443 9.71 21.81 -30.56
C VAL A 443 8.45 22.23 -29.80
N SER A 444 7.63 23.08 -30.43
CA SER A 444 6.28 23.35 -29.90
C SER A 444 5.27 22.37 -30.47
N THR A 445 4.35 21.91 -29.63
CA THR A 445 3.32 20.94 -29.95
C THR A 445 1.94 21.45 -29.56
N SER A 446 0.87 20.71 -29.85
CA SER A 446 -0.50 21.08 -29.41
C SER A 446 -0.70 20.97 -27.88
N CYS A 447 0.26 20.45 -27.11
CA CYS A 447 0.13 20.21 -25.67
C CYS A 447 1.32 20.73 -24.85
N GLY A 448 2.19 21.57 -25.43
CA GLY A 448 3.35 22.10 -24.74
C GLY A 448 4.61 22.10 -25.61
N ILE A 449 5.78 22.22 -24.97
CA ILE A 449 7.08 22.36 -25.60
C ILE A 449 7.94 21.15 -25.23
N SER A 450 8.70 20.63 -26.21
CA SER A 450 9.66 19.53 -26.00
C SER A 450 11.05 19.95 -26.48
N CYS A 451 12.09 19.52 -25.76
CA CYS A 451 13.48 19.69 -26.08
C CYS A 451 14.13 18.33 -26.38
N LEU A 452 14.72 18.20 -27.55
CA LEU A 452 15.47 17.01 -27.95
C LEU A 452 16.94 17.22 -27.60
N LEU A 453 17.46 16.40 -26.72
CA LEU A 453 18.85 16.41 -26.30
C LEU A 453 19.62 15.37 -27.10
N PHE A 454 20.82 15.74 -27.57
CA PHE A 454 21.63 14.91 -28.45
C PHE A 454 22.88 14.37 -27.74
N LYS A 455 23.21 13.10 -28.04
CA LYS A 455 24.50 12.48 -27.71
C LYS A 455 24.95 11.68 -28.93
N ASP A 456 26.16 11.92 -29.35
CA ASP A 456 26.76 11.25 -30.54
C ASP A 456 25.83 11.32 -31.78
N ASP A 457 25.31 12.51 -32.08
CA ASP A 457 24.38 12.80 -33.19
C ASP A 457 23.07 11.96 -33.19
N LYS A 458 22.74 11.36 -32.07
CA LYS A 458 21.46 10.67 -31.88
C LYS A 458 20.62 11.41 -30.83
N VAL A 459 19.32 11.39 -31.02
CA VAL A 459 18.40 11.85 -29.99
C VAL A 459 18.57 10.90 -28.80
N HIS A 460 19.13 11.42 -27.72
CA HIS A 460 19.38 10.66 -26.51
C HIS A 460 18.15 10.70 -25.58
N TYR A 461 17.56 11.87 -25.41
CA TYR A 461 16.43 12.08 -24.55
C TYR A 461 15.57 13.25 -25.03
N VAL A 462 14.26 13.16 -24.78
CA VAL A 462 13.29 14.24 -25.03
C VAL A 462 12.78 14.75 -23.70
N ASN A 463 13.12 15.98 -23.35
CA ASN A 463 12.60 16.64 -22.17
C ASN A 463 11.35 17.48 -22.54
N SER A 464 10.27 17.29 -21.82
CA SER A 464 8.98 17.87 -22.17
C SER A 464 8.43 18.76 -21.06
N TYR A 465 7.89 19.92 -21.46
CA TYR A 465 7.41 20.98 -20.58
C TYR A 465 5.97 21.32 -20.88
N ASN A 466 5.16 21.45 -19.85
CA ASN A 466 3.72 21.67 -19.94
C ASN A 466 3.26 22.75 -18.95
N SER A 467 1.98 22.77 -18.60
CA SER A 467 1.40 23.76 -17.68
C SER A 467 2.06 23.77 -16.28
N TYR A 468 2.68 22.67 -15.86
CA TYR A 468 3.48 22.63 -14.62
C TYR A 468 4.70 23.57 -14.69
N ASP A 469 5.23 23.78 -15.89
CA ASP A 469 6.37 24.65 -16.17
C ASP A 469 5.94 26.04 -16.65
N LYS A 470 4.66 26.41 -16.56
CA LYS A 470 4.03 27.61 -17.13
C LYS A 470 3.98 27.67 -18.65
N VAL A 471 4.08 26.57 -19.33
CA VAL A 471 3.75 26.48 -20.74
C VAL A 471 2.23 26.44 -20.87
N PRO A 472 1.57 27.34 -21.58
CA PRO A 472 0.12 27.34 -21.75
C PRO A 472 -0.40 26.03 -22.32
N ASN A 473 -1.53 25.56 -21.78
CA ASN A 473 -2.18 24.33 -22.28
C ASN A 473 -3.08 24.65 -23.48
N GLU A 474 -2.47 25.13 -24.54
CA GLU A 474 -3.10 25.50 -25.80
C GLU A 474 -2.22 25.16 -26.99
N SER A 475 -2.78 25.21 -28.19
CA SER A 475 -2.05 24.91 -29.42
C SER A 475 -1.11 26.07 -29.78
N PHE A 476 0.09 25.73 -30.21
CA PHE A 476 1.03 26.69 -30.74
C PHE A 476 0.72 27.00 -32.22
N ILE A 477 1.23 28.13 -32.72
CA ILE A 477 1.04 28.56 -34.09
C ILE A 477 2.20 28.04 -34.96
N ASN A 478 1.85 27.58 -36.17
CA ASN A 478 2.78 26.98 -37.10
C ASN A 478 3.90 27.93 -37.53
N GLY A 479 5.17 27.48 -37.41
CA GLY A 479 6.35 28.22 -37.78
C GLY A 479 6.68 29.45 -36.94
N LYS A 480 5.97 29.71 -35.86
CA LYS A 480 6.15 30.90 -35.02
C LYS A 480 7.07 30.61 -33.83
N ALA A 481 8.36 30.46 -34.13
CA ALA A 481 9.44 30.36 -33.12
C ALA A 481 10.64 31.19 -33.53
N ALA A 482 11.27 31.92 -32.60
CA ALA A 482 12.45 32.75 -32.85
C ALA A 482 13.48 32.61 -31.73
N LEU A 483 14.78 32.66 -32.08
CA LEU A 483 15.90 32.75 -31.17
C LEU A 483 16.37 34.20 -31.08
N LEU A 484 16.42 34.73 -29.86
CA LEU A 484 16.86 36.09 -29.61
C LEU A 484 18.38 36.16 -29.38
N HIS A 485 18.95 37.37 -29.47
CA HIS A 485 20.39 37.58 -29.29
C HIS A 485 20.95 37.19 -27.93
N ASP A 486 20.11 37.26 -26.88
CA ASP A 486 20.46 36.86 -25.53
C ASP A 486 20.37 35.33 -25.29
N GLY A 487 20.06 34.56 -26.33
CA GLY A 487 19.85 33.12 -26.28
C GLY A 487 18.47 32.70 -25.81
N SER A 488 17.56 33.65 -25.58
CA SER A 488 16.16 33.32 -25.26
C SER A 488 15.42 32.83 -26.49
N ILE A 489 14.54 31.86 -26.32
CA ILE A 489 13.63 31.35 -27.35
C ILE A 489 12.24 31.94 -27.11
N VAL A 490 11.59 32.37 -28.18
CA VAL A 490 10.22 32.86 -28.19
C VAL A 490 9.38 31.94 -29.07
N MET A 491 8.26 31.45 -28.55
CA MET A 491 7.30 30.63 -29.29
C MET A 491 5.89 31.19 -29.10
N GLN A 492 5.13 31.29 -30.16
CA GLN A 492 3.77 31.82 -30.11
C GLN A 492 2.74 30.69 -30.04
N SER A 493 1.83 30.78 -29.09
CA SER A 493 0.61 29.98 -28.98
C SER A 493 -0.62 30.83 -29.40
N LEU A 494 -1.82 30.31 -29.23
CA LEU A 494 -3.04 30.99 -29.65
C LEU A 494 -3.22 32.35 -28.94
N ASP A 495 -3.13 32.35 -27.61
CA ASP A 495 -3.41 33.54 -26.80
C ASP A 495 -2.15 34.09 -26.12
N HIS A 496 -1.02 33.41 -26.19
CA HIS A 496 0.20 33.78 -25.48
C HIS A 496 1.44 33.77 -26.36
N VAL A 497 2.44 34.49 -25.89
CA VAL A 497 3.82 34.29 -26.34
C VAL A 497 4.61 33.71 -25.19
N VAL A 498 5.27 32.58 -25.42
CA VAL A 498 6.09 31.88 -24.44
C VAL A 498 7.54 32.21 -24.65
N VAL A 499 8.20 32.72 -23.60
CA VAL A 499 9.61 33.12 -23.61
C VAL A 499 10.37 32.35 -22.57
N PHE A 500 11.51 31.78 -22.96
CA PHE A 500 12.39 31.05 -22.05
C PHE A 500 13.83 31.09 -22.52
N ASN A 501 14.78 30.91 -21.61
CA ASN A 501 16.19 30.88 -21.93
C ASN A 501 16.78 29.51 -21.59
N PRO A 502 17.12 28.68 -22.60
CA PRO A 502 17.69 27.34 -22.37
C PRO A 502 18.96 27.34 -21.51
N ASN A 503 19.78 28.35 -21.56
CA ASN A 503 20.99 28.46 -20.74
C ASN A 503 20.70 28.62 -19.26
N LYS A 504 19.62 29.31 -18.90
CA LYS A 504 19.17 29.45 -17.50
C LYS A 504 18.53 28.16 -16.97
N MET A 505 17.95 27.34 -17.86
CA MET A 505 17.33 26.08 -17.47
C MET A 505 18.38 25.05 -17.05
N LYS A 506 19.52 24.97 -17.72
CA LYS A 506 20.62 24.07 -17.34
C LYS A 506 21.19 24.35 -15.95
N THR A 507 21.26 25.60 -15.53
CA THR A 507 21.68 25.95 -14.17
C THR A 507 20.65 25.56 -13.11
N LEU A 508 19.38 25.48 -13.48
CA LEU A 508 18.32 25.01 -12.60
C LEU A 508 18.28 23.47 -12.51
N ASP A 509 18.50 22.78 -13.62
CA ASP A 509 18.51 21.31 -13.64
C ASP A 509 19.72 20.71 -12.88
N ASN A 510 20.83 21.41 -12.75
CA ASN A 510 22.01 20.99 -12.00
C ASN A 510 21.97 21.34 -10.49
N HIS A 511 20.90 21.97 -9.98
CA HIS A 511 20.80 22.48 -8.62
C HIS A 511 19.72 21.82 -7.75
N TYR A 512 19.10 20.73 -8.26
CA TYR A 512 18.13 20.00 -7.44
C TYR A 512 18.85 19.01 -6.53
N ASP A 513 19.21 19.46 -5.32
CA ASP A 513 19.86 18.63 -4.29
C ASP A 513 18.92 17.59 -3.66
N PHE A 514 17.65 17.52 -4.08
CA PHE A 514 16.73 16.55 -3.49
C PHE A 514 16.64 15.26 -4.29
N LYS A 515 16.77 14.16 -3.58
CA LYS A 515 16.63 12.80 -4.11
C LYS A 515 15.17 12.35 -4.04
N LEU A 516 14.72 11.66 -5.09
CA LEU A 516 13.40 11.07 -5.12
C LEU A 516 13.41 9.67 -4.49
N TYR A 517 12.53 9.45 -3.54
CA TYR A 517 12.38 8.16 -2.85
C TYR A 517 10.99 7.59 -3.13
N PRO A 518 10.86 6.63 -4.05
CA PRO A 518 9.57 6.07 -4.40
C PRO A 518 8.94 5.36 -3.19
N LYS A 519 7.62 5.53 -3.05
CA LYS A 519 6.80 4.91 -2.02
C LYS A 519 5.63 4.20 -2.66
N LEU A 520 5.27 3.03 -2.12
CA LEU A 520 4.03 2.37 -2.49
C LEU A 520 2.88 3.15 -1.86
N VAL A 521 1.93 3.56 -2.68
CA VAL A 521 0.78 4.39 -2.24
C VAL A 521 -0.55 3.71 -2.50
N ARG A 522 -0.58 2.68 -3.35
CA ARG A 522 -1.78 1.90 -3.60
C ARG A 522 -1.42 0.44 -3.91
N LEU A 523 -2.19 -0.47 -3.36
CA LEU A 523 -2.15 -1.90 -3.62
C LEU A 523 -3.53 -2.37 -4.06
N MET A 524 -3.59 -3.07 -5.18
CA MET A 524 -4.77 -3.83 -5.58
C MET A 524 -4.39 -5.30 -5.66
N VAL A 525 -5.23 -6.16 -5.12
CA VAL A 525 -5.09 -7.62 -5.17
C VAL A 525 -6.35 -8.18 -5.80
N ASN A 526 -6.20 -8.94 -6.88
CA ASN A 526 -7.32 -9.49 -7.67
C ASN A 526 -8.37 -8.42 -8.08
N GLY A 527 -7.91 -7.18 -8.35
CA GLY A 527 -8.77 -6.07 -8.71
C GLY A 527 -9.42 -5.33 -7.54
N VAL A 528 -9.23 -5.79 -6.30
CA VAL A 528 -9.75 -5.16 -5.08
C VAL A 528 -8.67 -4.26 -4.47
N ASN A 529 -9.04 -3.02 -4.10
CA ASN A 529 -8.12 -2.11 -3.41
C ASN A 529 -8.00 -2.53 -1.94
N VAL A 530 -6.77 -2.76 -1.48
CA VAL A 530 -6.48 -3.24 -0.11
C VAL A 530 -6.03 -2.07 0.76
N ARG A 531 -6.64 -1.91 1.93
CA ARG A 531 -6.27 -0.94 2.97
C ARG A 531 -5.64 -1.65 4.17
N THR A 532 -5.02 -0.88 5.04
CA THR A 532 -4.47 -1.40 6.30
C THR A 532 -5.59 -2.00 7.15
N GLY A 533 -5.40 -3.25 7.58
CA GLY A 533 -6.36 -3.98 8.40
C GLY A 533 -7.51 -4.64 7.63
N ASP A 534 -7.63 -4.43 6.30
CA ASP A 534 -8.65 -5.11 5.51
C ASP A 534 -8.34 -6.61 5.42
N GLU A 535 -9.36 -7.43 5.65
CA GLU A 535 -9.30 -8.88 5.46
C GLU A 535 -9.79 -9.23 4.06
N LEU A 536 -8.95 -9.92 3.28
CA LEU A 536 -9.28 -10.41 1.96
C LEU A 536 -9.10 -11.94 1.94
N ASP A 537 -10.19 -12.67 1.72
CA ASP A 537 -10.20 -14.15 1.68
C ASP A 537 -9.55 -14.80 2.92
N GLY A 538 -9.83 -14.26 4.12
CA GLY A 538 -9.29 -14.73 5.39
C GLY A 538 -7.83 -14.37 5.67
N ASN A 539 -7.26 -13.45 4.86
CA ASN A 539 -5.88 -12.98 5.00
C ASN A 539 -5.85 -11.45 5.18
N VAL A 540 -5.17 -10.97 6.22
CA VAL A 540 -4.84 -9.56 6.39
C VAL A 540 -3.51 -9.28 5.70
N ILE A 541 -3.57 -8.72 4.49
CA ILE A 541 -2.39 -8.50 3.64
C ILE A 541 -1.55 -7.35 4.19
N LEU A 542 -2.18 -6.32 4.74
CA LEU A 542 -1.53 -5.10 5.23
C LEU A 542 -1.79 -4.90 6.73
N GLU A 543 -0.78 -5.20 7.55
CA GLU A 543 -0.80 -4.86 8.98
C GLU A 543 -0.37 -3.40 9.25
N LYS A 544 0.35 -2.80 8.31
CA LYS A 544 0.89 -1.44 8.38
C LYS A 544 0.49 -0.65 7.15
N ALA A 545 0.55 0.67 7.25
CA ALA A 545 0.34 1.53 6.10
C ALA A 545 1.28 1.18 4.93
N LEU A 546 0.78 1.31 3.70
CA LEU A 546 1.51 0.97 2.47
C LEU A 546 2.90 1.60 2.40
N THR A 547 3.04 2.86 2.81
CA THR A 547 4.32 3.59 2.82
C THR A 547 5.34 3.05 3.82
N ARG A 548 4.92 2.21 4.74
CA ARG A 548 5.73 1.58 5.81
C ARG A 548 5.93 0.08 5.60
N THR A 549 5.10 -0.55 4.79
CA THR A 549 5.18 -1.99 4.50
C THR A 549 6.27 -2.21 3.45
N LYS A 550 7.16 -3.15 3.68
CA LYS A 550 8.22 -3.57 2.74
C LYS A 550 8.03 -4.99 2.23
N GLU A 551 7.12 -5.71 2.83
CA GLU A 551 6.86 -7.12 2.53
C GLU A 551 5.36 -7.38 2.47
N LEU A 552 4.93 -8.09 1.45
CA LEU A 552 3.55 -8.53 1.23
C LEU A 552 3.52 -10.04 1.25
N ASN A 553 2.63 -10.61 2.06
CA ASN A 553 2.37 -12.04 2.11
C ASN A 553 1.00 -12.32 1.51
N LEU A 554 0.98 -12.96 0.35
CA LEU A 554 -0.21 -13.24 -0.44
C LEU A 554 -0.49 -14.75 -0.44
N ASN A 555 -1.75 -15.11 -0.37
CA ASN A 555 -2.17 -16.48 -0.61
C ASN A 555 -1.98 -16.84 -2.10
N TYR A 556 -1.90 -18.13 -2.42
CA TYR A 556 -1.67 -18.64 -3.78
C TYR A 556 -2.70 -18.16 -4.81
N ASP A 557 -3.91 -17.85 -4.38
CA ASP A 557 -5.02 -17.36 -5.19
C ASP A 557 -5.06 -15.82 -5.29
N GLN A 558 -4.27 -15.12 -4.48
CA GLN A 558 -4.07 -13.67 -4.48
C GLN A 558 -2.89 -13.26 -5.39
N ASN A 559 -2.79 -13.85 -6.56
CA ASN A 559 -1.60 -13.84 -7.41
C ASN A 559 -1.61 -12.78 -8.53
N SER A 560 -2.63 -11.96 -8.58
CA SER A 560 -2.75 -10.83 -9.51
C SER A 560 -2.76 -9.53 -8.73
N ILE A 561 -1.63 -8.80 -8.75
CA ILE A 561 -1.49 -7.57 -8.00
C ILE A 561 -1.17 -6.38 -8.90
N SER A 562 -1.59 -5.20 -8.48
CA SER A 562 -1.17 -3.94 -9.09
C SER A 562 -0.63 -3.03 -8.01
N LEU A 563 0.65 -2.69 -8.14
CA LEU A 563 1.38 -1.80 -7.25
C LEU A 563 1.43 -0.41 -7.86
N THR A 564 0.99 0.61 -7.13
CA THR A 564 1.14 2.00 -7.58
C THR A 564 2.16 2.70 -6.70
N PHE A 565 3.22 3.20 -7.31
CA PHE A 565 4.29 3.93 -6.65
C PHE A 565 4.23 5.41 -6.97
N SER A 566 4.53 6.23 -5.96
CA SER A 566 4.76 7.67 -6.09
C SER A 566 6.19 7.98 -5.71
N ALA A 567 6.89 8.76 -6.52
CA ALA A 567 8.17 9.35 -6.15
C ALA A 567 8.00 10.58 -5.24
N LEU A 568 6.74 10.98 -4.94
CA LEU A 568 6.40 12.20 -4.20
C LEU A 568 7.04 13.46 -4.82
N ASN A 569 7.15 13.47 -6.15
CA ASN A 569 7.64 14.60 -6.91
C ASN A 569 6.51 15.61 -7.13
N PHE A 570 6.36 16.56 -6.21
CA PHE A 570 5.35 17.62 -6.32
C PHE A 570 5.78 18.74 -7.27
N PHE A 571 7.08 18.87 -7.49
CA PHE A 571 7.65 19.92 -8.30
C PHE A 571 7.43 19.71 -9.79
N ARG A 572 7.90 18.59 -10.34
CA ARG A 572 7.76 18.23 -11.76
C ARG A 572 7.34 16.77 -11.93
N PRO A 573 6.11 16.43 -11.56
CA PRO A 573 5.67 15.04 -11.55
C PRO A 573 5.78 14.36 -12.93
N ALA A 574 5.50 15.10 -14.02
CA ALA A 574 5.59 14.57 -15.38
C ALA A 574 7.03 14.26 -15.86
N GLN A 575 8.06 14.74 -15.17
CA GLN A 575 9.46 14.44 -15.47
C GLN A 575 10.02 13.29 -14.64
N THR A 576 9.18 12.64 -13.82
CA THR A 576 9.60 11.52 -13.03
C THR A 576 9.90 10.31 -13.92
N CYS A 577 11.14 9.85 -13.84
CA CYS A 577 11.61 8.60 -14.46
C CYS A 577 11.73 7.53 -13.39
N TYR A 578 11.35 6.31 -13.71
CA TYR A 578 11.52 5.15 -12.87
C TYR A 578 12.38 4.11 -13.56
N ARG A 579 13.28 3.45 -12.83
CA ARG A 579 13.80 2.17 -13.26
C ARG A 579 13.35 1.09 -12.29
N VAL A 580 12.90 -0.01 -12.86
CA VAL A 580 12.31 -1.14 -12.15
C VAL A 580 12.97 -2.43 -12.56
N ARG A 581 13.23 -3.30 -11.61
CA ARG A 581 13.59 -4.69 -11.84
C ARG A 581 12.85 -5.56 -10.85
N VAL A 582 12.13 -6.55 -11.34
CA VAL A 582 11.44 -7.54 -10.51
C VAL A 582 12.24 -8.83 -10.57
N LYS A 583 13.07 -9.08 -9.56
CA LYS A 583 13.82 -10.33 -9.45
C LYS A 583 12.86 -11.52 -9.36
N GLY A 584 13.09 -12.51 -10.16
CA GLY A 584 12.19 -13.64 -10.37
C GLY A 584 11.35 -13.53 -11.65
N LEU A 585 11.29 -12.33 -12.28
CA LEU A 585 10.64 -12.11 -13.57
C LEU A 585 11.54 -11.41 -14.58
N ASP A 586 12.38 -10.46 -14.15
CA ASP A 586 13.24 -9.64 -15.00
C ASP A 586 14.72 -9.93 -14.74
N GLU A 587 15.52 -9.99 -15.80
CA GLU A 587 16.98 -10.08 -15.71
C GLU A 587 17.60 -8.68 -15.61
N ASP A 588 17.10 -7.71 -16.39
CA ASP A 588 17.62 -6.36 -16.51
C ASP A 588 16.68 -5.29 -15.93
N TRP A 589 17.23 -4.09 -15.71
CA TRP A 589 16.49 -2.92 -15.35
C TRP A 589 15.65 -2.40 -16.53
N ARG A 590 14.36 -2.12 -16.27
CA ARG A 590 13.46 -1.46 -17.22
C ARG A 590 13.27 -0.02 -16.81
N ILE A 591 13.41 0.90 -17.74
CA ILE A 591 13.20 2.34 -17.50
C ILE A 591 11.82 2.72 -18.02
N TYR A 592 11.06 3.38 -17.14
CA TYR A 592 9.71 3.87 -17.43
C TYR A 592 9.64 5.37 -17.23
N THR A 593 9.18 6.05 -18.27
CA THR A 593 8.83 7.46 -18.27
C THR A 593 7.38 7.60 -18.73
N ILE A 594 6.80 8.77 -18.59
CA ILE A 594 5.45 9.05 -19.09
C ILE A 594 5.30 8.74 -20.58
N GLN A 595 6.40 8.88 -21.35
CA GLN A 595 6.40 8.75 -22.79
C GLN A 595 6.55 7.29 -23.26
N ASN A 596 7.42 6.51 -22.62
CA ASN A 596 7.81 5.17 -23.10
C ASN A 596 7.12 4.02 -22.37
N SER A 597 6.39 4.31 -21.28
CA SER A 597 5.81 3.27 -20.41
C SER A 597 4.54 2.62 -20.95
N GLY A 598 3.99 3.09 -22.06
CA GLY A 598 2.69 2.59 -22.56
C GLY A 598 1.52 2.86 -21.61
N GLY A 599 1.64 3.88 -20.74
CA GLY A 599 0.61 4.24 -19.74
C GLY A 599 0.88 3.71 -18.34
N LEU A 600 1.98 2.99 -18.11
CA LEU A 600 2.36 2.55 -16.76
C LEU A 600 2.80 3.72 -15.88
N VAL A 601 3.37 4.79 -16.47
CA VAL A 601 3.60 6.06 -15.78
C VAL A 601 2.54 7.04 -16.28
N ASP A 602 1.75 7.59 -15.37
CA ASP A 602 0.69 8.54 -15.68
C ASP A 602 1.21 9.99 -15.76
N SER A 603 0.33 10.93 -16.16
CA SER A 603 0.66 12.36 -16.30
C SER A 603 1.04 13.04 -14.97
N ARG A 604 0.80 12.40 -13.84
CA ARG A 604 1.15 12.89 -12.50
C ARG A 604 2.40 12.19 -11.94
N GLY A 605 3.13 11.45 -12.80
CA GLY A 605 4.36 10.78 -12.42
C GLY A 605 4.17 9.58 -11.47
N MET A 606 3.01 8.94 -11.50
CA MET A 606 2.75 7.71 -10.73
C MET A 606 3.08 6.50 -11.58
N LEU A 607 3.82 5.54 -11.02
CA LEU A 607 4.11 4.27 -11.66
C LEU A 607 3.08 3.21 -11.25
N HIS A 608 2.34 2.69 -12.21
CA HIS A 608 1.41 1.57 -12.05
C HIS A 608 2.07 0.28 -12.55
N LEU A 609 2.51 -0.58 -11.63
CA LEU A 609 3.20 -1.82 -11.93
C LEU A 609 2.25 -3.01 -11.75
N PRO A 610 1.66 -3.56 -12.83
CA PRO A 610 0.87 -4.78 -12.75
C PRO A 610 1.79 -6.00 -12.72
N LEU A 611 1.57 -6.90 -11.77
CA LEU A 611 2.19 -8.20 -11.66
C LEU A 611 1.08 -9.24 -11.70
N MET A 612 0.92 -9.92 -12.84
CA MET A 612 -0.22 -10.81 -13.09
C MET A 612 0.22 -12.27 -13.06
N SER A 613 -0.66 -13.12 -12.52
CA SER A 613 -0.46 -14.58 -12.51
C SER A 613 0.88 -15.01 -11.90
N LEU A 614 1.23 -14.41 -10.77
CA LEU A 614 2.45 -14.75 -10.04
C LEU A 614 2.39 -16.22 -9.58
N HIS A 615 3.46 -16.95 -9.80
CA HIS A 615 3.62 -18.29 -9.27
C HIS A 615 4.01 -18.22 -7.78
N PRO A 616 3.73 -19.27 -6.99
CA PRO A 616 4.24 -19.35 -5.63
C PRO A 616 5.75 -19.14 -5.59
N GLY A 617 6.21 -18.26 -4.72
CA GLY A 617 7.61 -17.85 -4.61
C GLY A 617 7.78 -16.44 -4.07
N THR A 618 9.03 -16.00 -3.96
CA THR A 618 9.40 -14.66 -3.50
C THR A 618 9.89 -13.82 -4.66
N TYR A 619 9.34 -12.62 -4.79
CA TYR A 619 9.71 -11.64 -5.80
C TYR A 619 10.22 -10.38 -5.11
N GLU A 620 11.38 -9.89 -5.55
CA GLU A 620 11.93 -8.62 -5.08
C GLU A 620 11.69 -7.54 -6.15
N VAL A 621 10.84 -6.58 -5.82
CA VAL A 621 10.60 -5.40 -6.67
C VAL A 621 11.60 -4.33 -6.29
N GLU A 622 12.61 -4.14 -7.10
CA GLU A 622 13.62 -3.08 -6.96
C GLU A 622 13.19 -1.88 -7.79
N LEU A 623 13.18 -0.71 -7.16
CA LEU A 623 12.68 0.52 -7.77
C LEU A 623 13.56 1.71 -7.40
N GLN A 624 13.89 2.53 -8.38
CA GLN A 624 14.49 3.85 -8.18
C GLN A 624 13.70 4.90 -8.97
N ALA A 625 13.75 6.12 -8.50
CA ALA A 625 13.14 7.26 -9.18
C ALA A 625 14.17 8.38 -9.33
N SER A 626 14.10 9.08 -10.46
CA SER A 626 14.92 10.25 -10.74
C SER A 626 14.12 11.28 -11.53
N MET A 627 14.53 12.53 -11.51
CA MET A 627 14.04 13.58 -12.42
C MET A 627 14.93 13.73 -13.66
N VAL A 628 16.12 13.16 -13.64
CA VAL A 628 17.09 13.20 -14.74
C VAL A 628 17.22 11.80 -15.31
N HIS A 629 17.08 11.68 -16.62
CA HIS A 629 17.26 10.41 -17.32
C HIS A 629 18.70 9.94 -17.16
N ASP A 630 18.86 8.65 -16.81
CA ASP A 630 20.14 7.95 -16.58
C ASP A 630 20.96 8.38 -15.33
N GLU A 631 20.45 9.24 -14.47
CA GLU A 631 21.06 9.57 -13.18
C GLU A 631 20.30 8.88 -12.03
N TRP A 632 20.94 7.91 -11.39
CA TRP A 632 20.31 7.06 -10.35
C TRP A 632 21.10 7.11 -9.06
N ASP A 633 20.99 8.24 -8.36
CA ASP A 633 21.79 8.58 -7.17
C ASP A 633 21.30 7.97 -5.86
N THR A 634 20.17 7.28 -5.87
CA THR A 634 19.61 6.68 -4.66
C THR A 634 19.83 5.18 -4.63
N GLU A 635 19.94 4.62 -3.42
CA GLU A 635 19.84 3.16 -3.26
C GLU A 635 18.47 2.66 -3.73
N PRO A 636 18.38 1.48 -4.37
CA PRO A 636 17.12 0.91 -4.78
C PRO A 636 16.16 0.73 -3.60
N TYR A 637 14.93 1.15 -3.79
CA TYR A 637 13.87 0.81 -2.87
C TYR A 637 13.40 -0.61 -3.15
N VAL A 638 13.50 -1.47 -2.15
CA VAL A 638 13.21 -2.90 -2.31
C VAL A 638 11.89 -3.23 -1.65
N TRP A 639 11.02 -3.89 -2.40
CA TRP A 639 9.76 -4.45 -1.96
C TRP A 639 9.73 -5.95 -2.18
N ILE A 640 9.33 -6.71 -1.16
CA ILE A 640 9.26 -8.16 -1.20
C ILE A 640 7.79 -8.58 -1.35
N VAL A 641 7.51 -9.40 -2.34
CA VAL A 641 6.20 -10.00 -2.56
C VAL A 641 6.35 -11.51 -2.44
N ASN A 642 5.78 -12.08 -1.39
CA ASN A 642 5.75 -13.51 -1.15
C ASN A 642 4.39 -14.06 -1.54
N VAL A 643 4.33 -14.94 -2.53
CA VAL A 643 3.14 -15.70 -2.87
C VAL A 643 3.28 -17.09 -2.25
N LEU A 644 2.42 -17.40 -1.30
CA LEU A 644 2.46 -18.67 -0.56
C LEU A 644 2.10 -19.82 -1.48
N GLU A 645 2.67 -20.99 -1.19
CA GLU A 645 2.28 -22.21 -1.88
C GLU A 645 0.86 -22.63 -1.48
N PRO A 646 0.09 -23.23 -2.41
CA PRO A 646 -1.19 -23.82 -2.06
C PRO A 646 -1.01 -24.87 -0.96
N TRP A 647 -1.96 -24.95 -0.04
CA TRP A 647 -1.89 -25.86 1.11
C TRP A 647 -1.64 -27.32 0.71
N TRP A 648 -2.10 -27.73 -0.51
CA TRP A 648 -1.85 -29.08 -1.04
C TRP A 648 -0.45 -29.31 -1.61
N ARG A 649 0.37 -28.26 -1.77
CA ARG A 649 1.79 -28.34 -2.17
C ARG A 649 2.76 -28.17 -1.00
N THR A 650 2.27 -27.91 0.20
CA THR A 650 3.13 -27.76 1.37
C THR A 650 3.76 -29.08 1.77
N THR A 651 4.96 -29.04 2.32
CA THR A 651 5.68 -30.22 2.84
C THR A 651 4.85 -30.99 3.87
N ALA A 652 4.08 -30.27 4.69
CA ALA A 652 3.16 -30.88 5.66
C ALA A 652 2.08 -31.73 4.97
N MET A 653 1.52 -31.25 3.86
CA MET A 653 0.51 -31.99 3.11
C MET A 653 1.12 -33.21 2.39
N PHE A 654 2.33 -33.10 1.83
CA PHE A 654 3.03 -34.25 1.27
C PHE A 654 3.26 -35.33 2.34
N VAL A 655 3.69 -34.96 3.54
CA VAL A 655 3.83 -35.86 4.67
C VAL A 655 2.48 -36.50 5.06
N ALA A 656 1.41 -35.68 5.11
CA ALA A 656 0.07 -36.15 5.40
C ALA A 656 -0.44 -37.14 4.34
N LEU A 657 -0.18 -36.89 3.06
CA LEU A 657 -0.52 -37.80 1.95
C LEU A 657 0.27 -39.11 2.05
N ILE A 658 1.57 -39.04 2.37
CA ILE A 658 2.39 -40.26 2.59
C ILE A 658 1.84 -41.06 3.76
N VAL A 659 1.52 -40.41 4.88
CA VAL A 659 0.92 -41.09 6.06
C VAL A 659 -0.43 -41.71 5.68
N ALA A 660 -1.29 -40.95 4.96
CA ALA A 660 -2.57 -41.48 4.49
C ALA A 660 -2.40 -42.70 3.57
N LEU A 661 -1.42 -42.62 2.64
CA LEU A 661 -1.08 -43.76 1.77
C LEU A 661 -0.58 -44.95 2.57
N LEU A 662 0.30 -44.74 3.55
CA LEU A 662 0.78 -45.82 4.44
C LEU A 662 -0.35 -46.45 5.25
N VAL A 663 -1.29 -45.62 5.75
CA VAL A 663 -2.49 -46.10 6.43
C VAL A 663 -3.35 -46.94 5.49
N LEU A 664 -3.58 -46.45 4.23
CA LEU A 664 -4.34 -47.22 3.23
C LEU A 664 -3.66 -48.52 2.86
N VAL A 665 -2.33 -48.52 2.69
CA VAL A 665 -1.55 -49.74 2.47
C VAL A 665 -1.64 -50.69 3.68
N GLY A 666 -1.57 -50.13 4.89
CA GLY A 666 -1.75 -50.88 6.14
C GLY A 666 -3.15 -51.51 6.24
N ILE A 667 -4.19 -50.74 5.90
CA ILE A 667 -5.58 -51.25 5.84
C ILE A 667 -5.70 -52.35 4.76
N TYR A 668 -5.16 -52.08 3.56
CA TYR A 668 -5.17 -53.03 2.46
C TYR A 668 -4.45 -54.35 2.84
N THR A 669 -3.25 -54.27 3.40
CA THR A 669 -2.48 -55.45 3.84
C THR A 669 -3.18 -56.17 4.97
N TYR A 670 -3.79 -55.45 5.93
CA TYR A 670 -4.61 -56.06 6.97
C TYR A 670 -5.80 -56.85 6.38
N TYR A 671 -6.57 -56.25 5.47
CA TYR A 671 -7.68 -56.93 4.82
C TYR A 671 -7.22 -58.07 3.89
N TYR A 672 -6.10 -57.91 3.19
CA TYR A 672 -5.49 -58.94 2.38
C TYR A 672 -5.09 -60.15 3.22
N LEU A 673 -4.37 -59.96 4.33
CA LEU A 673 -3.96 -60.99 5.26
C LEU A 673 -5.18 -61.64 5.93
N LYS A 674 -6.15 -60.85 6.35
CA LYS A 674 -7.42 -61.37 6.91
C LYS A 674 -8.17 -62.21 5.89
N ASN A 675 -8.27 -61.78 4.63
CA ASN A 675 -8.88 -62.57 3.58
C ASN A 675 -8.07 -63.85 3.24
N ALA A 676 -6.75 -63.78 3.27
CA ALA A 676 -5.89 -64.95 3.10
C ALA A 676 -6.08 -65.94 4.23
N ASN A 677 -6.14 -65.49 5.49
CA ASN A 677 -6.43 -66.30 6.63
C ASN A 677 -7.85 -66.90 6.59
N LEU A 678 -8.85 -66.11 6.14
CA LEU A 678 -10.22 -66.61 5.95
C LEU A 678 -10.31 -67.66 4.83
N ARG A 679 -9.52 -67.53 3.76
CA ARG A 679 -9.41 -68.56 2.71
C ARG A 679 -8.75 -69.84 3.25
N ALA A 680 -7.69 -69.68 4.04
CA ALA A 680 -7.04 -70.81 4.67
C ALA A 680 -7.95 -71.52 5.70
N MET A 681 -8.71 -70.74 6.51
CA MET A 681 -9.72 -71.31 7.43
C MET A 681 -10.89 -71.93 6.68
N ARG A 682 -11.31 -71.38 5.57
CA ARG A 682 -12.38 -71.97 4.73
C ARG A 682 -11.95 -73.36 4.15
N ASN A 683 -10.68 -73.41 3.65
CA ASN A 683 -10.15 -74.62 3.13
C ASN A 683 -10.03 -75.74 4.24
N SER A 684 -9.55 -75.34 5.45
CA SER A 684 -9.51 -76.23 6.61
C SER A 684 -10.90 -76.59 7.12
N GLY A 685 -11.87 -75.62 7.04
CA GLY A 685 -13.28 -75.81 7.36
C GLY A 685 -13.98 -76.80 6.39
N GLU A 686 -13.63 -76.73 5.10
CA GLU A 686 -14.14 -77.55 4.04
C GLU A 686 -13.74 -79.03 4.25
N VAL A 687 -12.43 -79.23 4.57
CA VAL A 687 -11.91 -80.62 4.97
C VAL A 687 -12.56 -81.13 6.26
N GLY A 688 -12.77 -80.22 7.26
CA GLY A 688 -13.45 -80.55 8.50
C GLY A 688 -14.93 -80.87 8.26
N LEU A 689 -15.61 -80.16 7.35
CA LEU A 689 -17.00 -80.46 7.00
C LEU A 689 -17.10 -81.78 6.30
N LEU A 690 -16.29 -82.04 5.29
CA LEU A 690 -16.26 -83.35 4.60
C LEU A 690 -16.00 -84.48 5.55
N ARG A 691 -15.10 -84.37 6.54
CA ARG A 691 -14.83 -85.32 7.56
C ARG A 691 -16.07 -85.62 8.48
N ARG A 692 -16.84 -84.53 8.79
CA ARG A 692 -18.07 -84.66 9.60
C ARG A 692 -19.19 -85.30 8.82
N ILE A 693 -19.39 -84.89 7.56
CA ILE A 693 -20.41 -85.50 6.68
C ILE A 693 -20.11 -86.96 6.51
N LYS A 694 -18.89 -87.38 6.25
CA LYS A 694 -18.47 -88.76 6.11
C LYS A 694 -18.68 -89.53 7.40
N SER A 695 -18.29 -89.01 8.57
CA SER A 695 -18.48 -89.63 9.88
C SER A 695 -19.94 -89.77 10.28
N PHE A 696 -20.78 -88.79 9.80
CA PHE A 696 -22.25 -88.91 9.97
C PHE A 696 -22.85 -90.04 9.12
N ALA A 697 -22.46 -90.15 7.88
CA ALA A 697 -22.88 -91.24 6.98
C ALA A 697 -22.40 -92.65 7.47
N GLU A 698 -21.12 -92.70 7.97
CA GLU A 698 -20.54 -93.93 8.55
C GLU A 698 -21.22 -94.36 9.84
N ARG A 699 -21.73 -93.41 10.67
CA ARG A 699 -22.49 -93.81 11.93
C ARG A 699 -23.90 -94.33 11.56
N GLY A 700 -24.50 -93.81 10.53
CA GLY A 700 -25.78 -94.33 10.01
C GLY A 700 -25.65 -95.75 9.51
N ASN A 701 -24.55 -96.10 8.85
CA ASN A 701 -24.35 -97.35 8.13
C ASN A 701 -23.83 -98.48 9.05
N ASN A 702 -23.18 -98.15 10.23
CA ASN A 702 -22.65 -99.15 11.13
C ASN A 702 -23.73 -99.91 11.93
N ARG A 703 -25.00 -99.64 11.75
CA ARG A 703 -26.13 -100.34 12.41
C ARG A 703 -26.75 -101.47 11.59
N SER A 704 -26.49 -101.53 10.30
CA SER A 704 -26.97 -102.61 9.41
C SER A 704 -25.77 -103.17 8.62
N GLY A 705 -25.41 -104.38 8.82
CA GLY A 705 -24.18 -105.01 8.28
C GLY A 705 -24.20 -105.32 6.79
N GLU A 706 -24.97 -104.65 5.96
CA GLU A 706 -25.06 -104.81 4.50
C GLU A 706 -25.06 -103.39 3.83
N LEU A 707 -24.36 -103.29 2.70
CA LEU A 707 -24.32 -102.12 1.82
C LEU A 707 -25.66 -101.91 1.10
N LEU A 708 -26.71 -101.53 1.81
CA LEU A 708 -28.01 -101.15 1.29
C LEU A 708 -28.11 -99.58 1.36
N GLU A 709 -28.85 -99.04 0.39
CA GLU A 709 -29.15 -97.63 0.45
C GLU A 709 -29.77 -97.21 1.79
N PRO A 710 -29.26 -96.21 2.51
CA PRO A 710 -29.76 -95.91 3.86
C PRO A 710 -31.21 -95.46 3.76
N SER A 711 -32.09 -96.09 4.53
CA SER A 711 -33.52 -95.77 4.60
C SER A 711 -33.68 -94.38 5.33
N TYR A 712 -34.80 -93.71 5.07
CA TYR A 712 -35.19 -92.44 5.71
C TYR A 712 -35.10 -92.57 7.28
N GLU A 713 -35.48 -93.71 7.82
CA GLU A 713 -35.49 -93.97 9.29
C GLU A 713 -34.09 -94.12 9.85
N GLU A 714 -33.10 -94.60 9.08
CA GLU A 714 -31.70 -94.80 9.56
C GLU A 714 -30.96 -93.50 9.58
N ILE A 715 -31.24 -92.56 8.67
CA ILE A 715 -30.66 -91.28 8.69
C ILE A 715 -31.20 -90.39 9.84
N THR A 716 -32.51 -90.51 10.13
CA THR A 716 -33.14 -89.73 11.20
C THR A 716 -32.83 -90.35 12.61
N GLY A 717 -32.69 -91.62 12.71
CA GLY A 717 -32.36 -92.32 13.95
C GLY A 717 -30.91 -92.14 14.48
N ALA A 718 -30.02 -91.70 13.58
CA ALA A 718 -28.59 -91.40 13.95
C ALA A 718 -28.36 -90.04 14.69
N VAL A 719 -29.37 -89.20 14.79
CA VAL A 719 -29.26 -87.82 15.33
C VAL A 719 -30.03 -87.62 16.64
N GLY A 720 -30.55 -88.64 17.29
CA GLY A 720 -31.01 -88.48 18.66
C GLY A 720 -32.22 -87.55 18.95
N HIS A 721 -32.64 -86.70 18.02
CA HIS A 721 -33.83 -85.88 18.12
C HIS A 721 -34.50 -85.81 16.74
N GLN A 722 -35.65 -86.43 16.56
CA GLN A 722 -36.40 -86.70 15.36
C GLN A 722 -37.00 -85.40 14.66
N ASN A 723 -36.80 -84.22 15.21
CA ASN A 723 -37.54 -83.01 14.76
C ASN A 723 -36.74 -81.88 14.16
N ASP A 724 -35.40 -81.98 13.98
CA ASP A 724 -34.57 -80.80 13.60
C ASP A 724 -33.89 -80.82 12.23
N LEU A 725 -34.01 -81.90 11.47
CA LEU A 725 -33.45 -82.05 10.13
C LEU A 725 -34.50 -81.71 9.04
N SER A 726 -34.08 -80.76 8.12
CA SER A 726 -34.98 -80.42 7.03
C SER A 726 -35.11 -81.54 6.03
N PRO A 727 -36.33 -81.75 5.43
CA PRO A 727 -36.53 -82.75 4.42
C PRO A 727 -35.59 -82.73 3.24
N GLU A 728 -35.18 -81.45 2.83
CA GLU A 728 -34.20 -81.23 1.79
C GLU A 728 -32.82 -81.69 2.13
N PHE A 729 -32.43 -81.60 3.41
CA PHE A 729 -31.17 -82.09 3.89
C PHE A 729 -31.11 -83.61 3.92
N ILE A 730 -32.21 -84.26 4.26
CA ILE A 730 -32.35 -85.72 4.26
C ILE A 730 -32.29 -86.28 2.82
N ASP A 731 -33.05 -85.74 1.86
CA ASP A 731 -32.98 -86.09 0.44
C ASP A 731 -31.55 -85.85 -0.17
N MET A 732 -30.89 -84.78 0.22
CA MET A 732 -29.51 -84.49 -0.15
C MET A 732 -28.57 -85.58 0.40
N MET A 733 -28.68 -85.94 1.67
CA MET A 733 -27.87 -86.97 2.31
C MET A 733 -28.09 -88.34 1.68
N MET A 734 -29.33 -88.71 1.33
CA MET A 734 -29.61 -89.97 0.62
C MET A 734 -28.91 -90.05 -0.74
N LYS A 735 -28.79 -88.95 -1.47
CA LYS A 735 -28.10 -88.91 -2.75
C LYS A 735 -26.57 -88.95 -2.67
N ILE A 736 -25.95 -88.35 -1.64
CA ILE A 736 -24.46 -88.28 -1.48
C ILE A 736 -23.84 -89.38 -0.66
N THR A 737 -24.61 -90.03 0.21
CA THR A 737 -24.12 -91.09 1.15
C THR A 737 -23.43 -92.26 0.41
N PRO A 738 -23.93 -92.88 -0.67
CA PRO A 738 -23.19 -93.90 -1.38
C PRO A 738 -21.76 -93.48 -1.78
N ARG A 739 -21.62 -92.25 -2.28
CA ARG A 739 -20.32 -91.77 -2.70
C ARG A 739 -19.41 -91.42 -1.49
N LEU A 740 -19.98 -90.85 -0.42
CA LEU A 740 -19.28 -90.63 0.82
C LEU A 740 -18.69 -91.83 1.45
N LEU A 741 -19.38 -92.93 1.41
CA LEU A 741 -18.95 -94.23 1.97
C LEU A 741 -17.91 -94.96 1.10
N SER A 742 -17.99 -94.79 -0.23
CA SER A 742 -17.13 -95.51 -1.22
C SER A 742 -15.81 -94.83 -1.50
N ALA A 743 -15.68 -93.53 -1.26
CA ALA A 743 -14.51 -92.69 -1.64
C ALA A 743 -13.57 -92.47 -0.43
N LYS A 744 -12.24 -92.42 -0.72
CA LYS A 744 -11.26 -91.90 0.25
C LYS A 744 -11.46 -90.41 0.46
N GLN A 745 -11.18 -89.94 1.67
CA GLN A 745 -11.39 -88.51 2.07
C GLN A 745 -10.65 -87.49 1.22
N SER A 746 -9.52 -87.88 0.63
CA SER A 746 -8.70 -87.04 -0.29
C SER A 746 -9.32 -86.92 -1.69
N GLU A 747 -10.26 -87.68 -2.02
CA GLU A 747 -10.94 -87.74 -3.37
C GLU A 747 -12.29 -87.03 -3.37
N LEU A 748 -12.72 -86.54 -2.21
CA LEU A 748 -14.03 -85.91 -2.08
C LEU A 748 -13.89 -84.39 -2.11
N SER A 749 -14.70 -83.72 -2.94
CA SER A 749 -14.83 -82.32 -2.94
C SER A 749 -16.26 -81.87 -2.75
N ILE A 750 -16.48 -80.68 -2.14
CA ILE A 750 -17.81 -80.09 -1.97
C ILE A 750 -18.45 -79.80 -3.31
N ARG A 751 -17.71 -79.52 -4.35
CA ARG A 751 -18.20 -79.29 -5.70
C ARG A 751 -18.78 -80.59 -6.30
N GLU A 752 -18.13 -81.71 -6.08
CA GLU A 752 -18.62 -83.01 -6.57
C GLU A 752 -19.89 -83.47 -5.82
N LEU A 753 -19.86 -83.35 -4.46
CA LEU A 753 -21.04 -83.70 -3.66
C LEU A 753 -22.25 -82.85 -3.93
N SER A 754 -22.02 -81.56 -4.18
CA SER A 754 -23.09 -80.59 -4.53
C SER A 754 -23.69 -80.89 -5.92
N ASN A 755 -22.87 -81.32 -6.88
CA ASN A 755 -23.35 -81.78 -8.19
C ASN A 755 -24.16 -83.08 -8.08
N LEU A 756 -23.71 -84.05 -7.25
CA LEU A 756 -24.49 -85.27 -6.99
C LEU A 756 -25.82 -84.98 -6.30
N ALA A 757 -25.86 -84.00 -5.43
CA ALA A 757 -27.09 -83.54 -4.79
C ALA A 757 -27.99 -82.71 -5.73
N GLY A 758 -27.48 -82.31 -6.94
CA GLY A 758 -28.23 -81.55 -7.89
C GLY A 758 -28.38 -80.06 -7.54
N MET A 759 -27.43 -79.50 -6.74
CA MET A 759 -27.53 -78.14 -6.24
C MET A 759 -26.21 -77.38 -6.39
N LYS A 760 -26.27 -76.05 -6.36
CA LYS A 760 -25.04 -75.18 -6.40
C LYS A 760 -24.23 -75.36 -5.14
N PRO A 761 -22.88 -75.32 -5.17
CA PRO A 761 -22.01 -75.41 -3.99
C PRO A 761 -22.34 -74.50 -2.81
N GLN A 762 -22.86 -73.34 -3.11
CA GLN A 762 -23.29 -72.37 -2.10
C GLN A 762 -24.55 -72.83 -1.36
N ASN A 763 -25.51 -73.39 -2.08
CA ASN A 763 -26.77 -73.90 -1.52
C ASN A 763 -26.49 -75.23 -0.71
N PHE A 764 -25.62 -76.09 -1.24
CA PHE A 764 -25.15 -77.25 -0.54
C PHE A 764 -24.49 -76.91 0.81
N TYR A 765 -23.58 -75.92 0.77
CA TYR A 765 -22.89 -75.44 1.98
C TYR A 765 -23.89 -74.85 2.98
N SER A 766 -24.83 -74.07 2.51
CA SER A 766 -25.87 -73.43 3.33
C SER A 766 -26.78 -74.48 3.98
N LEU A 767 -27.18 -75.49 3.22
CA LEU A 767 -28.07 -76.55 3.71
C LEU A 767 -27.37 -77.39 4.76
N VAL A 768 -26.15 -77.82 4.51
CA VAL A 768 -25.32 -78.54 5.50
C VAL A 768 -25.09 -77.77 6.78
N ASN A 769 -24.75 -76.49 6.66
CA ASN A 769 -24.55 -75.57 7.80
C ASN A 769 -25.86 -75.31 8.58
N ALA A 770 -26.96 -75.21 7.88
CA ALA A 770 -28.26 -75.01 8.54
C ALA A 770 -28.69 -76.21 9.40
N ASN A 771 -28.32 -77.44 8.99
CA ASN A 771 -28.77 -78.68 9.65
C ASN A 771 -27.71 -79.29 10.59
N ILE A 772 -26.43 -79.21 10.20
CA ILE A 772 -25.34 -79.80 11.02
C ILE A 772 -24.64 -78.70 11.80
N TYR A 773 -24.65 -77.48 11.30
CA TYR A 773 -23.93 -76.30 11.94
C TYR A 773 -24.73 -75.03 11.76
N LYS A 774 -25.29 -74.46 12.81
CA LYS A 774 -25.85 -73.05 12.76
C LYS A 774 -24.72 -72.06 12.70
N SER A 775 -24.65 -71.28 11.58
CA SER A 775 -23.62 -70.22 11.38
C SER A 775 -23.75 -69.10 12.41
N PRO A 776 -22.68 -68.63 13.10
CA PRO A 776 -22.71 -67.56 14.03
C PRO A 776 -23.17 -66.23 13.36
N LEU A 777 -22.87 -66.05 12.07
CA LEU A 777 -23.25 -64.86 11.28
C LEU A 777 -24.77 -64.67 11.13
N THR A 778 -25.53 -65.81 11.02
CA THR A 778 -27.00 -65.77 10.95
C THR A 778 -27.60 -65.31 12.26
N MET A 779 -27.03 -65.75 13.39
CA MET A 779 -27.47 -65.36 14.72
C MET A 779 -27.26 -63.89 15.00
N THR A 780 -26.08 -63.31 14.61
CA THR A 780 -25.78 -61.89 14.76
C THR A 780 -26.75 -61.02 13.93
N ARG A 781 -27.02 -61.39 12.68
CA ARG A 781 -27.98 -60.66 11.84
C ARG A 781 -29.40 -60.66 12.40
N MET A 782 -29.84 -61.75 12.97
CA MET A 782 -31.15 -61.83 13.63
C MET A 782 -31.24 -60.98 14.88
N MET A 783 -30.16 -60.87 15.66
CA MET A 783 -30.08 -59.97 16.83
C MET A 783 -30.13 -58.49 16.45
N MET A 784 -29.41 -58.11 15.39
CA MET A 784 -29.45 -56.74 14.85
C MET A 784 -30.83 -56.39 14.34
N LEU A 785 -31.51 -57.29 13.61
CA LEU A 785 -32.88 -57.07 13.13
C LEU A 785 -33.88 -56.96 14.28
N LYS A 786 -33.81 -57.81 15.32
CA LYS A 786 -34.67 -57.68 16.48
C LYS A 786 -34.49 -56.39 17.26
N ARG A 787 -33.24 -55.91 17.35
CA ARG A 787 -32.97 -54.60 17.94
C ARG A 787 -33.59 -53.47 17.12
N ALA A 788 -33.44 -53.52 15.77
CA ALA A 788 -34.04 -52.56 14.87
C ALA A 788 -35.58 -52.56 14.94
N GLU A 789 -36.23 -53.75 14.97
CA GLU A 789 -37.68 -53.89 15.18
C GLU A 789 -38.15 -53.15 16.43
N LYS A 790 -37.44 -53.34 17.54
CA LYS A 790 -37.73 -52.66 18.80
C LYS A 790 -37.59 -51.15 18.68
N LEU A 791 -36.52 -50.68 18.07
CA LEU A 791 -36.31 -49.23 17.88
C LEU A 791 -37.33 -48.63 16.91
N LEU A 792 -37.71 -49.33 15.88
CA LEU A 792 -38.76 -48.89 14.93
C LEU A 792 -40.13 -48.75 15.63
N ALA A 793 -40.44 -49.70 16.55
CA ALA A 793 -41.71 -49.68 17.27
C ALA A 793 -41.74 -48.69 18.46
N THR A 794 -40.61 -48.35 19.04
CA THR A 794 -40.54 -47.56 20.28
C THR A 794 -39.93 -46.15 20.12
N SER A 795 -39.39 -45.80 18.93
CA SER A 795 -38.76 -44.51 18.68
C SER A 795 -39.10 -43.90 17.34
N ASN A 796 -39.05 -42.57 17.28
CA ASN A 796 -39.21 -41.79 16.03
C ASN A 796 -37.89 -41.45 15.35
N LYS A 797 -36.80 -42.14 15.68
CA LYS A 797 -35.48 -41.89 15.08
C LYS A 797 -35.51 -42.12 13.55
N PRO A 798 -34.75 -41.32 12.78
CA PRO A 798 -34.57 -41.56 11.35
C PRO A 798 -34.12 -43.00 11.07
N ILE A 799 -34.50 -43.55 9.92
CA ILE A 799 -34.17 -44.91 9.52
C ILE A 799 -32.65 -45.10 9.44
N ASP A 800 -31.94 -44.08 8.98
CA ASP A 800 -30.48 -44.08 8.86
C ASP A 800 -29.81 -44.20 10.26
N GLU A 801 -30.31 -43.46 11.24
CA GLU A 801 -29.81 -43.46 12.60
C GLU A 801 -30.08 -44.84 13.30
N ILE A 802 -31.23 -45.45 13.01
CA ILE A 802 -31.52 -46.79 13.50
C ILE A 802 -30.61 -47.83 12.85
N ALA A 803 -30.28 -47.69 11.57
CA ALA A 803 -29.34 -48.58 10.90
C ALA A 803 -27.96 -48.49 11.52
N ASP A 804 -27.49 -47.31 11.83
CA ASP A 804 -26.19 -47.07 12.48
C ASP A 804 -26.19 -47.58 13.92
N GLU A 805 -27.21 -47.31 14.70
CA GLU A 805 -27.33 -47.77 16.10
C GLU A 805 -27.42 -49.29 16.21
N CYS A 806 -27.98 -49.95 15.19
CA CYS A 806 -28.01 -51.40 15.10
C CYS A 806 -26.81 -52.00 14.40
N CYS A 807 -25.79 -51.21 14.08
CA CYS A 807 -24.53 -51.61 13.46
C CYS A 807 -24.67 -52.26 12.08
N PHE A 808 -25.63 -51.87 11.26
CA PHE A 808 -25.70 -52.27 9.87
C PHE A 808 -24.66 -51.54 9.01
N ILE A 809 -24.14 -52.19 7.99
CA ILE A 809 -23.08 -51.70 7.11
C ILE A 809 -23.49 -50.42 6.35
N SER A 810 -24.76 -50.28 6.05
CA SER A 810 -25.37 -49.09 5.46
C SER A 810 -26.87 -49.10 5.64
N PRO A 811 -27.53 -47.91 5.62
CA PRO A 811 -29.00 -47.83 5.65
C PRO A 811 -29.68 -48.60 4.54
N ASN A 812 -29.13 -48.59 3.32
CA ASN A 812 -29.65 -49.33 2.21
C ASN A 812 -29.59 -50.87 2.42
N PHE A 813 -28.51 -51.34 3.01
CA PHE A 813 -28.38 -52.76 3.37
C PHE A 813 -29.37 -53.13 4.46
N PHE A 814 -29.57 -52.29 5.46
CA PHE A 814 -30.59 -52.50 6.49
C PHE A 814 -32.00 -52.58 5.87
N ILE A 815 -32.38 -51.62 5.03
CA ILE A 815 -33.72 -51.61 4.36
C ILE A 815 -33.93 -52.85 3.55
N ALA A 816 -32.95 -53.29 2.75
CA ALA A 816 -33.05 -54.48 1.94
C ALA A 816 -33.17 -55.79 2.78
N LEU A 817 -32.37 -55.90 3.83
CA LEU A 817 -32.40 -57.07 4.71
C LEU A 817 -33.68 -57.13 5.54
N PHE A 818 -34.15 -55.94 6.02
CA PHE A 818 -35.40 -55.84 6.77
C PHE A 818 -36.57 -56.18 5.89
N PHE A 819 -36.62 -55.67 4.66
CA PHE A 819 -37.64 -56.01 3.68
C PHE A 819 -37.66 -57.54 3.33
N HIS A 820 -36.46 -58.09 3.13
CA HIS A 820 -36.35 -59.55 2.84
C HIS A 820 -36.86 -60.42 4.01
N THR A 821 -36.70 -59.98 5.25
CA THR A 821 -37.07 -60.73 6.43
C THR A 821 -38.54 -60.52 6.79
N HIS A 822 -39.06 -59.28 6.65
CA HIS A 822 -40.38 -58.93 7.12
C HIS A 822 -41.40 -58.73 5.99
N GLN A 823 -40.97 -58.78 4.72
CA GLN A 823 -41.76 -58.49 3.52
C GLN A 823 -42.43 -57.12 3.53
N MET A 824 -41.89 -56.20 4.32
CA MET A 824 -42.26 -54.81 4.41
C MET A 824 -41.03 -53.90 4.73
N THR A 825 -41.09 -52.68 4.31
CA THR A 825 -39.99 -51.71 4.62
C THR A 825 -39.95 -51.30 6.09
N PRO A 826 -38.80 -50.88 6.64
CA PRO A 826 -38.72 -50.38 8.02
C PRO A 826 -39.71 -49.23 8.31
N LEU A 827 -40.02 -48.39 7.28
CA LEU A 827 -40.98 -47.29 7.39
C LEU A 827 -42.41 -47.81 7.52
N GLU A 828 -42.79 -48.79 6.69
CA GLU A 828 -44.11 -49.45 6.74
C GLU A 828 -44.29 -50.17 8.06
N TYR A 829 -43.27 -50.87 8.54
CA TYR A 829 -43.28 -51.58 9.84
C TYR A 829 -43.50 -50.62 10.98
N ARG A 830 -42.86 -49.45 10.96
CA ARG A 830 -43.07 -48.36 11.93
C ARG A 830 -44.50 -47.87 11.92
N GLN A 831 -45.05 -47.60 10.74
CA GLN A 831 -46.43 -47.07 10.57
C GLN A 831 -47.46 -48.08 11.09
N GLU A 832 -47.23 -49.36 10.88
CA GLU A 832 -48.17 -50.42 11.28
C GLU A 832 -48.12 -50.60 12.83
N ASN A 833 -46.94 -50.57 13.43
CA ASN A 833 -46.79 -50.75 14.88
C ASN A 833 -47.12 -49.50 15.69
N ASN A 834 -46.99 -48.27 15.11
CA ASN A 834 -47.44 -47.04 15.76
C ASN A 834 -48.97 -46.86 15.75
N LYS A 835 -49.70 -47.53 14.81
CA LYS A 835 -51.15 -47.51 14.85
C LYS A 835 -51.75 -48.36 15.97
N ASN A 836 -50.99 -49.28 16.54
CA ASN A 836 -51.39 -50.13 17.67
C ASN A 836 -50.97 -49.57 19.04
N ALA A 837 -50.43 -48.38 19.09
CA ALA A 837 -49.94 -47.66 20.31
C ALA A 837 -50.81 -46.47 20.68
N ILE A 838 -52.00 -46.23 20.06
CA ILE A 838 -52.96 -45.22 20.43
C ILE A 838 -54.20 -45.90 21.06
#